data_fa685a73a36faa472560b40838fb6957
#
_entry.id   fa685a73a36faa472560b40838fb6957
#
_cell.length_a   1.000
_cell.length_b   1.000
_cell.length_c   1.000
_cell.angle_alpha   90.00
_cell.angle_beta   90.00
_cell.angle_gamma   90.00
#
_symmetry.space_group_name_H-M   'P 1'
#
loop_
_entity.id
_entity.type
_entity.pdbx_description
1 polymer ?
#
loop_
_entity_poly.entity_id
_entity_poly.type
_entity_poly.pdbx_seq_one_letter_code
_entity_poly.pdbx_strand_id
1 'polypeptide(L)'
;MKSLVIAEKPSVARDIARVLKCGKNINGAIEGERYVVTWGLGHLVTLADPEDYDKKYKEWKMEDLPMMPEVFKLEVIKQTSKQYQAVKTQIYRGDVGDIIIATDAGREGELVARLILKKTGCNKPIRRLWISSVTDKAIREGFANLKDGREYNNLYDAAMCRAEADWLVGINATRALTCKYNAQLSCGRVQTPTLAMIAKREAQIRAFVPQPYFGLQARKDGLVLTWQDAGTGSHRSFDRGRMEGLAQELKGETAVVAEVKRTPKKTQPPLLYDLTELQRDANKRFNYSAKDTLNIMQRLYENHKVLTYPRTDSRYLSADIVPTLKERLKACSVGPYKTLAGRLVNQPLPAKPFFVDNSKVSDHHAIIPTEQYVQMDHMTIDERRIYDLVVRRFLAVLYPPFEYDETSLEANIRGQRFIAKGRIVKSQGWKAAYDTAVDDGEEEDEPEVKDQQLPDLKKGDVLHGLSLKMTEGKTKPPAPFNEATLLSAMENPVAYMETKDKAMAKTLGETGGLGTVATRADIIEKLFSSFLLEKRGKDICLTSKARQLLELVPEDLKKPELTADWEMKLSGIAKGSLKRGAFMKDIRGYSQELIRQIKTGEGSFRHDNLTNTKCPVCGKRMLAVKGKNTEMLVCQDRECGHREVISRTSNARCPVCHKKMELKGKGDAQIFVCRCGHKEKLKAFEERRKKEGAGVTKKDVARYLNQQKKEAEEPVNNAFAKALAGLNLKDKG
;
A
#
# COMPACT_ATOMS: atom_id res chain seq x y z
N MET A 1 -14.50 -30.79 -30.13
CA MET A 1 -13.92 -29.43 -29.92
C MET A 1 -13.52 -29.26 -28.46
N LYS A 2 -12.40 -28.62 -28.18
CA LYS A 2 -11.93 -28.31 -26.82
C LYS A 2 -12.38 -26.92 -26.39
N SER A 3 -12.45 -26.69 -25.09
CA SER A 3 -12.61 -25.33 -24.51
C SER A 3 -11.26 -24.78 -24.08
N LEU A 4 -10.98 -23.50 -24.41
CA LEU A 4 -9.80 -22.81 -23.94
C LEU A 4 -10.11 -22.06 -22.64
N VAL A 5 -9.41 -22.41 -21.57
CA VAL A 5 -9.52 -21.76 -20.27
C VAL A 5 -8.41 -20.73 -20.13
N ILE A 6 -8.75 -19.48 -19.86
CA ILE A 6 -7.80 -18.38 -19.65
C ILE A 6 -7.81 -18.01 -18.18
N ALA A 7 -6.80 -18.44 -17.43
CA ALA A 7 -6.58 -18.06 -16.04
C ALA A 7 -5.78 -16.75 -15.94
N GLU A 8 -5.83 -16.09 -14.78
CA GLU A 8 -5.09 -14.83 -14.59
C GLU A 8 -3.59 -15.04 -14.37
N LYS A 9 -3.22 -16.17 -13.76
CA LYS A 9 -1.84 -16.45 -13.30
C LYS A 9 -1.45 -17.90 -13.55
N PRO A 10 -0.14 -18.20 -13.72
CA PRO A 10 0.33 -19.57 -13.95
C PRO A 10 -0.01 -20.54 -12.81
N SER A 11 -0.06 -20.06 -11.53
CA SER A 11 -0.40 -20.89 -10.37
C SER A 11 -1.84 -21.38 -10.46
N VAL A 12 -2.78 -20.46 -10.67
CA VAL A 12 -4.22 -20.78 -10.84
C VAL A 12 -4.46 -21.69 -12.04
N ALA A 13 -3.75 -21.43 -13.15
CA ALA A 13 -3.84 -22.29 -14.34
C ALA A 13 -3.43 -23.73 -14.05
N ARG A 14 -2.37 -23.95 -13.27
CA ARG A 14 -1.93 -25.30 -12.87
C ARG A 14 -2.95 -26.01 -12.00
N ASP A 15 -3.56 -25.30 -11.04
CA ASP A 15 -4.60 -25.89 -10.18
C ASP A 15 -5.84 -26.28 -11.00
N ILE A 16 -6.30 -25.39 -11.88
CA ILE A 16 -7.40 -25.67 -12.80
C ILE A 16 -7.05 -26.86 -13.71
N ALA A 17 -5.86 -26.86 -14.32
CA ALA A 17 -5.40 -27.93 -15.19
C ALA A 17 -5.37 -29.29 -14.46
N ARG A 18 -4.88 -29.34 -13.24
CA ARG A 18 -4.84 -30.53 -12.39
C ARG A 18 -6.26 -31.08 -12.15
N VAL A 19 -7.19 -30.22 -11.76
CA VAL A 19 -8.58 -30.61 -11.48
C VAL A 19 -9.30 -31.07 -12.75
N LEU A 20 -9.01 -30.43 -13.90
CA LEU A 20 -9.55 -30.79 -15.21
C LEU A 20 -8.82 -31.96 -15.91
N LYS A 21 -7.86 -32.58 -15.23
CA LYS A 21 -7.02 -33.67 -15.75
C LYS A 21 -6.24 -33.30 -17.02
N CYS A 22 -5.77 -32.07 -17.12
CA CYS A 22 -4.85 -31.64 -18.17
C CYS A 22 -3.41 -31.91 -17.70
N GLY A 23 -2.61 -32.65 -18.50
CA GLY A 23 -1.25 -33.05 -18.11
C GLY A 23 -0.17 -32.76 -19.13
N LYS A 24 -0.52 -32.45 -20.38
CA LYS A 24 0.44 -32.19 -21.46
C LYS A 24 0.85 -30.74 -21.49
N ASN A 25 2.08 -30.45 -21.10
CA ASN A 25 2.64 -29.10 -21.21
C ASN A 25 2.90 -28.75 -22.68
N ILE A 26 2.40 -27.61 -23.12
CA ILE A 26 2.64 -27.02 -24.43
C ILE A 26 3.08 -25.57 -24.26
N ASN A 27 3.43 -24.88 -25.36
CA ASN A 27 3.89 -23.50 -25.26
C ASN A 27 2.84 -22.57 -24.62
N GLY A 28 3.10 -22.13 -23.39
CA GLY A 28 2.27 -21.20 -22.63
C GLY A 28 0.88 -21.75 -22.24
N ALA A 29 0.70 -23.09 -22.22
CA ALA A 29 -0.55 -23.72 -21.80
C ALA A 29 -0.33 -25.18 -21.35
N ILE A 30 -1.38 -25.75 -20.74
CA ILE A 30 -1.44 -27.17 -20.33
C ILE A 30 -2.67 -27.78 -21.01
N GLU A 31 -2.44 -28.83 -21.80
CA GLU A 31 -3.47 -29.46 -22.62
C GLU A 31 -3.97 -30.76 -22.02
N GLY A 32 -5.27 -30.95 -22.05
CA GLY A 32 -5.98 -32.18 -21.77
C GLY A 32 -6.84 -32.63 -22.93
N GLU A 33 -7.70 -33.64 -22.68
CA GLU A 33 -8.59 -34.18 -23.68
C GLU A 33 -9.66 -33.16 -24.10
N ARG A 34 -10.32 -32.51 -23.12
CA ARG A 34 -11.44 -31.59 -23.32
C ARG A 34 -11.08 -30.13 -23.19
N TYR A 35 -9.97 -29.80 -22.51
CA TYR A 35 -9.59 -28.46 -22.15
C TYR A 35 -8.16 -28.16 -22.54
N VAL A 36 -7.91 -26.88 -22.87
CA VAL A 36 -6.58 -26.29 -22.95
C VAL A 36 -6.55 -25.14 -21.92
N VAL A 37 -5.67 -25.19 -20.94
CA VAL A 37 -5.58 -24.17 -19.89
C VAL A 37 -4.36 -23.30 -20.15
N THR A 38 -4.60 -22.03 -20.43
CA THR A 38 -3.57 -20.98 -20.58
C THR A 38 -3.72 -19.91 -19.51
N TRP A 39 -2.83 -18.93 -19.47
CA TRP A 39 -2.81 -17.93 -18.41
C TRP A 39 -2.29 -16.57 -18.86
N GLY A 40 -2.67 -15.55 -18.13
CA GLY A 40 -2.02 -14.24 -18.10
C GLY A 40 -0.84 -14.21 -17.13
N LEU A 41 -0.19 -13.05 -17.06
CA LEU A 41 0.80 -12.67 -16.05
C LEU A 41 0.31 -11.38 -15.37
N GLY A 42 -0.99 -11.33 -15.02
CA GLY A 42 -1.77 -10.12 -14.91
C GLY A 42 -2.10 -9.61 -16.31
N HIS A 43 -2.09 -8.29 -16.50
CA HIS A 43 -2.36 -7.70 -17.82
C HIS A 43 -1.30 -8.09 -18.86
N LEU A 44 -1.73 -8.60 -20.00
CA LEU A 44 -0.92 -8.80 -21.21
C LEU A 44 -1.17 -7.69 -22.25
N VAL A 45 -2.29 -7.01 -22.12
CA VAL A 45 -2.76 -5.95 -23.02
C VAL A 45 -3.16 -4.74 -22.18
N THR A 46 -2.88 -3.54 -22.67
CA THR A 46 -3.22 -2.26 -22.04
C THR A 46 -3.75 -1.27 -23.07
N LEU A 47 -4.22 -0.10 -22.59
CA LEU A 47 -4.49 1.03 -23.48
C LEU A 47 -3.19 1.55 -24.09
N ALA A 48 -3.23 1.93 -25.35
CA ALA A 48 -2.08 2.41 -26.10
C ALA A 48 -1.55 3.74 -25.54
N ASP A 49 -0.26 3.96 -25.66
CA ASP A 49 0.38 5.23 -25.35
C ASP A 49 -0.05 6.33 -26.34
N PRO A 50 -0.01 7.63 -25.97
CA PRO A 50 -0.44 8.72 -26.84
C PRO A 50 0.20 8.75 -28.23
N GLU A 51 1.47 8.39 -28.36
CA GLU A 51 2.18 8.36 -29.64
C GLU A 51 1.64 7.33 -30.66
N ASP A 52 0.89 6.33 -30.19
CA ASP A 52 0.24 5.34 -31.06
C ASP A 52 -1.04 5.89 -31.72
N TYR A 53 -1.58 6.98 -31.20
CA TYR A 53 -2.74 7.68 -31.80
C TYR A 53 -2.27 8.67 -32.86
N ASP A 54 -1.27 9.50 -32.50
CA ASP A 54 -0.66 10.48 -33.40
C ASP A 54 0.80 10.71 -33.00
N LYS A 55 1.72 10.67 -33.97
CA LYS A 55 3.15 10.87 -33.75
C LYS A 55 3.49 12.22 -33.09
N LYS A 56 2.66 13.27 -33.28
CA LYS A 56 2.85 14.56 -32.62
C LYS A 56 2.84 14.45 -31.09
N TYR A 57 2.09 13.49 -30.52
CA TYR A 57 2.02 13.27 -29.08
C TYR A 57 3.28 12.68 -28.46
N LYS A 58 4.29 12.32 -29.29
CA LYS A 58 5.62 11.92 -28.79
C LYS A 58 6.30 13.10 -28.09
N GLU A 59 6.17 14.28 -28.62
CA GLU A 59 6.57 15.52 -27.97
C GLU A 59 5.45 16.03 -27.07
N TRP A 60 5.83 16.57 -25.91
CA TRP A 60 4.84 17.08 -24.97
C TRP A 60 4.67 18.58 -25.18
N LYS A 61 3.63 18.97 -25.89
CA LYS A 61 3.29 20.37 -26.19
C LYS A 61 1.93 20.74 -25.61
N MET A 62 1.81 21.96 -25.12
CA MET A 62 0.58 22.45 -24.50
C MET A 62 -0.55 22.64 -25.54
N GLU A 63 -0.20 22.94 -26.77
CA GLU A 63 -1.15 23.11 -27.86
C GLU A 63 -1.88 21.83 -28.26
N ASP A 64 -1.23 20.69 -28.07
CA ASP A 64 -1.77 19.35 -28.37
C ASP A 64 -2.76 18.82 -27.31
N LEU A 65 -2.99 19.57 -26.22
CA LEU A 65 -3.83 19.16 -25.11
C LEU A 65 -5.20 19.88 -25.14
N PRO A 66 -6.29 19.18 -24.77
CA PRO A 66 -6.34 17.79 -24.32
C PRO A 66 -6.32 16.77 -25.46
N MET A 67 -5.64 15.63 -25.23
CA MET A 67 -5.71 14.46 -26.11
C MET A 67 -7.02 13.71 -25.85
N MET A 68 -7.88 13.59 -26.87
CA MET A 68 -9.23 13.05 -26.77
C MET A 68 -9.50 11.99 -27.86
N PRO A 69 -8.87 10.80 -27.80
CA PRO A 69 -9.11 9.79 -28.82
C PRO A 69 -10.58 9.37 -28.82
N GLU A 70 -11.20 9.31 -29.98
CA GLU A 70 -12.58 8.84 -30.11
C GLU A 70 -12.70 7.36 -29.77
N VAL A 71 -11.76 6.57 -30.24
CA VAL A 71 -11.64 5.14 -29.97
C VAL A 71 -10.31 4.82 -29.32
N PHE A 72 -10.37 4.18 -28.16
CA PHE A 72 -9.16 3.75 -27.47
C PHE A 72 -8.54 2.55 -28.15
N LYS A 73 -7.27 2.69 -28.54
CA LYS A 73 -6.45 1.63 -29.09
C LYS A 73 -5.88 0.76 -27.96
N LEU A 74 -5.65 -0.51 -28.26
CA LEU A 74 -5.02 -1.46 -27.34
C LEU A 74 -3.62 -1.81 -27.83
N GLU A 75 -2.68 -1.96 -26.91
CA GLU A 75 -1.33 -2.46 -27.20
C GLU A 75 -0.95 -3.65 -26.32
N VAL A 76 -0.03 -4.47 -26.82
CA VAL A 76 0.54 -5.60 -26.07
C VAL A 76 1.67 -5.09 -25.19
N ILE A 77 1.64 -5.41 -23.91
CA ILE A 77 2.69 -5.07 -22.96
C ILE A 77 4.00 -5.78 -23.37
N LYS A 78 5.05 -5.02 -23.66
CA LYS A 78 6.33 -5.54 -24.23
C LYS A 78 6.93 -6.66 -23.40
N GLN A 79 6.92 -6.52 -22.07
CA GLN A 79 7.49 -7.49 -21.12
C GLN A 79 6.74 -8.84 -21.12
N THR A 80 5.47 -8.84 -21.45
CA THR A 80 4.61 -10.03 -21.45
C THR A 80 4.25 -10.51 -22.86
N SER A 81 4.84 -9.93 -23.89
CA SER A 81 4.52 -10.19 -25.31
C SER A 81 4.65 -11.67 -25.69
N LYS A 82 5.64 -12.38 -25.13
CA LYS A 82 5.82 -13.82 -25.36
C LYS A 82 4.60 -14.63 -24.89
N GLN A 83 4.09 -14.33 -23.69
CA GLN A 83 2.90 -15.02 -23.16
C GLN A 83 1.65 -14.61 -23.93
N TYR A 84 1.51 -13.33 -24.31
CA TYR A 84 0.41 -12.90 -25.17
C TYR A 84 0.37 -13.70 -26.49
N GLN A 85 1.52 -13.91 -27.15
CA GLN A 85 1.57 -14.72 -28.38
C GLN A 85 1.20 -16.18 -28.13
N ALA A 86 1.61 -16.75 -27.01
CA ALA A 86 1.22 -18.11 -26.63
C ALA A 86 -0.32 -18.21 -26.45
N VAL A 87 -0.93 -17.30 -25.70
CA VAL A 87 -2.40 -17.25 -25.52
C VAL A 87 -3.10 -17.04 -26.85
N LYS A 88 -2.65 -16.11 -27.69
CA LYS A 88 -3.17 -15.87 -29.03
C LYS A 88 -3.15 -17.14 -29.90
N THR A 89 -2.05 -17.88 -29.88
CA THR A 89 -1.94 -19.15 -30.61
C THR A 89 -3.00 -20.16 -30.18
N GLN A 90 -3.29 -20.27 -28.86
CA GLN A 90 -4.32 -21.18 -28.37
C GLN A 90 -5.73 -20.71 -28.75
N ILE A 91 -6.00 -19.41 -28.77
CA ILE A 91 -7.29 -18.84 -29.18
C ILE A 91 -7.62 -19.20 -30.63
N TYR A 92 -6.62 -19.18 -31.52
CA TYR A 92 -6.82 -19.42 -32.94
C TYR A 92 -6.77 -20.91 -33.37
N ARG A 93 -6.60 -21.83 -32.43
CA ARG A 93 -6.65 -23.27 -32.74
C ARG A 93 -8.01 -23.67 -33.33
N GLY A 94 -7.97 -24.43 -34.38
CA GLY A 94 -9.20 -24.95 -35.05
C GLY A 94 -10.00 -25.96 -34.22
N ASP A 95 -9.33 -26.67 -33.29
CA ASP A 95 -9.97 -27.62 -32.39
C ASP A 95 -10.54 -26.96 -31.10
N VAL A 96 -10.35 -25.66 -30.89
CA VAL A 96 -10.92 -24.87 -29.80
C VAL A 96 -12.24 -24.23 -30.25
N GLY A 97 -13.34 -24.63 -29.61
CA GLY A 97 -14.69 -24.16 -29.93
C GLY A 97 -15.16 -22.93 -29.16
N ASP A 98 -14.79 -22.82 -27.91
CA ASP A 98 -15.21 -21.74 -27.01
C ASP A 98 -14.11 -21.35 -26.03
N ILE A 99 -14.31 -20.19 -25.38
CA ILE A 99 -13.39 -19.60 -24.39
C ILE A 99 -14.06 -19.62 -23.01
N ILE A 100 -13.35 -20.08 -22.01
CA ILE A 100 -13.75 -19.97 -20.60
C ILE A 100 -12.84 -18.96 -19.92
N ILE A 101 -13.39 -17.82 -19.54
CA ILE A 101 -12.70 -16.83 -18.74
C ILE A 101 -12.65 -17.34 -17.29
N ALA A 102 -11.45 -17.59 -16.78
CA ALA A 102 -11.15 -18.09 -15.43
C ALA A 102 -10.16 -17.17 -14.69
N THR A 103 -10.20 -15.88 -15.01
CA THR A 103 -9.52 -14.83 -14.27
C THR A 103 -10.26 -14.51 -12.97
N ASP A 104 -9.63 -13.76 -12.06
CA ASP A 104 -10.17 -13.43 -10.75
C ASP A 104 -11.63 -12.92 -10.85
N ALA A 105 -12.46 -13.23 -9.86
CA ALA A 105 -13.91 -13.00 -9.89
C ALA A 105 -14.26 -11.55 -9.56
N GLY A 106 -13.73 -10.61 -10.33
CA GLY A 106 -13.89 -9.19 -10.13
C GLY A 106 -13.81 -8.36 -11.40
N ARG A 107 -13.98 -7.06 -11.22
CA ARG A 107 -13.96 -6.07 -12.31
C ARG A 107 -12.63 -6.08 -13.07
N GLU A 108 -11.51 -6.17 -12.35
CA GLU A 108 -10.18 -6.19 -12.97
C GLU A 108 -9.88 -7.50 -13.68
N GLY A 109 -10.27 -8.66 -13.09
CA GLY A 109 -10.10 -9.95 -13.73
C GLY A 109 -10.90 -10.06 -15.03
N GLU A 110 -12.12 -9.51 -15.08
CA GLU A 110 -12.90 -9.44 -16.32
C GLU A 110 -12.19 -8.58 -17.36
N LEU A 111 -11.62 -7.43 -16.96
CA LEU A 111 -10.86 -6.56 -17.85
C LEU A 111 -9.63 -7.25 -18.45
N VAL A 112 -8.84 -7.94 -17.62
CA VAL A 112 -7.63 -8.68 -18.07
C VAL A 112 -7.96 -9.62 -19.22
N ALA A 113 -8.98 -10.46 -19.06
CA ALA A 113 -9.37 -11.45 -20.08
C ALA A 113 -9.94 -10.79 -21.34
N ARG A 114 -10.87 -9.83 -21.16
CA ARG A 114 -11.56 -9.18 -22.29
C ARG A 114 -10.62 -8.34 -23.15
N LEU A 115 -9.62 -7.71 -22.58
CA LEU A 115 -8.60 -6.98 -23.34
C LEU A 115 -7.81 -7.93 -24.26
N ILE A 116 -7.47 -9.13 -23.77
CA ILE A 116 -6.80 -10.16 -24.59
C ILE A 116 -7.70 -10.56 -25.76
N LEU A 117 -8.97 -10.90 -25.47
CA LEU A 117 -9.93 -11.32 -26.49
C LEU A 117 -10.19 -10.22 -27.52
N LYS A 118 -10.36 -8.98 -27.09
CA LYS A 118 -10.56 -7.82 -27.96
C LYS A 118 -9.33 -7.55 -28.84
N LYS A 119 -8.10 -7.60 -28.26
CA LYS A 119 -6.86 -7.39 -29.01
C LYS A 119 -6.58 -8.48 -30.01
N THR A 120 -7.01 -9.71 -29.75
CA THR A 120 -6.89 -10.84 -30.69
C THR A 120 -7.99 -10.84 -31.74
N GLY A 121 -9.10 -10.11 -31.57
CA GLY A 121 -10.27 -10.17 -32.45
C GLY A 121 -11.04 -11.51 -32.33
N CYS A 122 -11.04 -12.11 -31.15
CA CYS A 122 -11.70 -13.38 -30.90
C CYS A 122 -13.23 -13.25 -30.97
N ASN A 123 -13.89 -14.07 -31.83
CA ASN A 123 -15.34 -14.13 -31.99
C ASN A 123 -15.96 -15.43 -31.45
N LYS A 124 -15.18 -16.27 -30.76
CA LYS A 124 -15.64 -17.52 -30.18
C LYS A 124 -16.61 -17.26 -29.02
N PRO A 125 -17.59 -18.14 -28.75
CA PRO A 125 -18.45 -18.04 -27.57
C PRO A 125 -17.65 -17.97 -26.29
N ILE A 126 -18.10 -17.11 -25.35
CA ILE A 126 -17.39 -16.87 -24.06
C ILE A 126 -18.28 -17.38 -22.94
N ARG A 127 -17.70 -18.18 -22.06
CA ARG A 127 -18.26 -18.57 -20.75
C ARG A 127 -17.41 -18.03 -19.62
N ARG A 128 -17.99 -17.87 -18.45
CA ARG A 128 -17.32 -17.30 -17.28
C ARG A 128 -17.31 -18.29 -16.12
N LEU A 129 -16.12 -18.60 -15.62
CA LEU A 129 -15.91 -19.26 -14.34
C LEU A 129 -15.87 -18.18 -13.25
N TRP A 130 -16.80 -18.22 -12.29
CA TRP A 130 -16.88 -17.25 -11.21
C TRP A 130 -16.68 -17.95 -9.88
N ILE A 131 -15.44 -17.92 -9.37
CA ILE A 131 -15.03 -18.55 -8.10
C ILE A 131 -14.10 -17.62 -7.33
N SER A 132 -14.22 -17.59 -6.01
CA SER A 132 -13.39 -16.80 -5.09
C SER A 132 -12.33 -17.64 -4.35
N SER A 133 -12.24 -18.92 -4.68
CA SER A 133 -11.20 -19.82 -4.18
C SER A 133 -10.77 -20.83 -5.26
N VAL A 134 -9.56 -21.37 -5.13
CA VAL A 134 -8.99 -22.35 -6.08
C VAL A 134 -8.91 -23.75 -5.47
N THR A 135 -9.77 -24.05 -4.49
CA THR A 135 -9.89 -25.42 -3.97
C THR A 135 -10.45 -26.35 -5.06
N ASP A 136 -10.09 -27.63 -4.99
CA ASP A 136 -10.59 -28.65 -5.94
C ASP A 136 -12.12 -28.66 -6.02
N LYS A 137 -12.77 -28.47 -4.88
CA LYS A 137 -14.24 -28.40 -4.78
C LYS A 137 -14.77 -27.18 -5.52
N ALA A 138 -14.25 -25.99 -5.24
CA ALA A 138 -14.69 -24.74 -5.86
C ALA A 138 -14.50 -24.77 -7.39
N ILE A 139 -13.35 -25.29 -7.86
CA ILE A 139 -13.09 -25.45 -9.29
C ILE A 139 -14.11 -26.40 -9.92
N ARG A 140 -14.37 -27.59 -9.36
CA ARG A 140 -15.35 -28.55 -9.93
C ARG A 140 -16.76 -27.98 -9.96
N GLU A 141 -17.20 -27.36 -8.86
CA GLU A 141 -18.54 -26.75 -8.79
C GLU A 141 -18.66 -25.56 -9.74
N GLY A 142 -17.61 -24.75 -9.87
CA GLY A 142 -17.58 -23.62 -10.80
C GLY A 142 -17.67 -24.08 -12.27
N PHE A 143 -16.91 -25.11 -12.64
CA PHE A 143 -17.00 -25.67 -14.01
C PHE A 143 -18.34 -26.36 -14.31
N ALA A 144 -19.04 -26.87 -13.30
CA ALA A 144 -20.39 -27.38 -13.44
C ALA A 144 -21.43 -26.24 -13.62
N ASN A 145 -21.13 -25.02 -13.20
CA ASN A 145 -22.02 -23.86 -13.16
C ASN A 145 -21.48 -22.66 -13.96
N LEU A 146 -20.81 -22.90 -15.08
CA LEU A 146 -20.30 -21.84 -15.95
C LEU A 146 -21.42 -20.91 -16.41
N LYS A 147 -21.19 -19.61 -16.34
CA LYS A 147 -22.12 -18.56 -16.75
C LYS A 147 -21.88 -18.12 -18.18
N ASP A 148 -22.89 -17.53 -18.80
CA ASP A 148 -22.75 -16.89 -20.10
C ASP A 148 -21.88 -15.63 -19.95
N GLY A 149 -20.85 -15.48 -20.79
CA GLY A 149 -19.97 -14.32 -20.75
C GLY A 149 -20.69 -12.97 -20.95
N ARG A 150 -21.87 -12.97 -21.59
CA ARG A 150 -22.68 -11.76 -21.83
C ARG A 150 -23.23 -11.15 -20.53
N GLU A 151 -23.43 -11.95 -19.49
CA GLU A 151 -23.91 -11.48 -18.19
C GLU A 151 -22.89 -10.50 -17.54
N TYR A 152 -21.62 -10.54 -17.96
CA TYR A 152 -20.52 -9.73 -17.43
C TYR A 152 -20.14 -8.52 -18.31
N ASN A 153 -20.93 -8.24 -19.37
CA ASN A 153 -20.64 -7.11 -20.27
C ASN A 153 -20.66 -5.77 -19.54
N ASN A 154 -21.63 -5.53 -18.66
CA ASN A 154 -21.69 -4.30 -17.86
C ASN A 154 -20.50 -4.16 -16.91
N LEU A 155 -20.04 -5.27 -16.33
CA LEU A 155 -18.86 -5.30 -15.47
C LEU A 155 -17.60 -4.93 -16.26
N TYR A 156 -17.45 -5.50 -17.46
CA TYR A 156 -16.37 -5.14 -18.39
C TYR A 156 -16.44 -3.66 -18.81
N ASP A 157 -17.64 -3.16 -19.13
CA ASP A 157 -17.81 -1.75 -19.48
C ASP A 157 -17.43 -0.80 -18.34
N ALA A 158 -17.78 -1.15 -17.10
CA ALA A 158 -17.36 -0.39 -15.92
C ALA A 158 -15.82 -0.37 -15.76
N ALA A 159 -15.16 -1.52 -15.96
CA ALA A 159 -13.71 -1.62 -15.89
C ALA A 159 -13.02 -0.81 -17.01
N MET A 160 -13.52 -0.90 -18.23
CA MET A 160 -13.02 -0.11 -19.37
C MET A 160 -13.22 1.38 -19.14
N CYS A 161 -14.39 1.81 -18.69
CA CYS A 161 -14.66 3.22 -18.37
C CYS A 161 -13.66 3.77 -17.34
N ARG A 162 -13.35 2.99 -16.30
CA ARG A 162 -12.34 3.38 -15.32
C ARG A 162 -10.96 3.55 -15.94
N ALA A 163 -10.52 2.59 -16.74
CA ALA A 163 -9.21 2.65 -17.41
C ALA A 163 -9.11 3.84 -18.38
N GLU A 164 -10.15 4.06 -19.20
CA GLU A 164 -10.23 5.16 -20.15
C GLU A 164 -10.29 6.52 -19.44
N ALA A 165 -11.03 6.63 -18.35
CA ALA A 165 -11.12 7.85 -17.54
C ALA A 165 -9.79 8.17 -16.86
N ASP A 166 -9.12 7.19 -16.25
CA ASP A 166 -7.80 7.36 -15.64
C ASP A 166 -6.75 7.75 -16.70
N TRP A 167 -6.84 7.22 -17.93
CA TRP A 167 -6.00 7.62 -19.05
C TRP A 167 -6.25 9.08 -19.45
N LEU A 168 -7.51 9.47 -19.69
CA LEU A 168 -7.87 10.83 -20.11
C LEU A 168 -7.45 11.88 -19.08
N VAL A 169 -7.79 11.67 -17.83
CA VAL A 169 -7.53 12.66 -16.76
C VAL A 169 -6.05 12.65 -16.37
N GLY A 170 -5.47 11.48 -16.11
CA GLY A 170 -4.12 11.37 -15.60
C GLY A 170 -3.05 11.83 -16.59
N ILE A 171 -3.12 11.39 -17.85
CA ILE A 171 -2.12 11.73 -18.86
C ILE A 171 -2.24 13.19 -19.27
N ASN A 172 -3.44 13.67 -19.56
CA ASN A 172 -3.65 15.06 -19.97
C ASN A 172 -3.23 16.06 -18.90
N ALA A 173 -3.68 15.87 -17.66
CA ALA A 173 -3.34 16.76 -16.56
C ALA A 173 -1.83 16.75 -16.23
N THR A 174 -1.20 15.56 -16.23
CA THR A 174 0.23 15.41 -16.01
C THR A 174 1.03 16.14 -17.11
N ARG A 175 0.65 15.98 -18.37
CA ARG A 175 1.32 16.66 -19.48
C ARG A 175 1.11 18.17 -19.42
N ALA A 176 -0.10 18.63 -19.15
CA ALA A 176 -0.41 20.06 -19.05
C ALA A 176 0.42 20.75 -17.96
N LEU A 177 0.44 20.20 -16.75
CA LEU A 177 1.26 20.74 -15.65
C LEU A 177 2.75 20.72 -16.00
N THR A 178 3.23 19.60 -16.57
CA THR A 178 4.63 19.45 -16.94
C THR A 178 5.05 20.45 -18.02
N CYS A 179 4.21 20.67 -19.04
CA CYS A 179 4.49 21.64 -20.12
C CYS A 179 4.45 23.08 -19.60
N LYS A 180 3.39 23.43 -18.85
CA LYS A 180 3.18 24.81 -18.37
C LYS A 180 4.30 25.26 -17.44
N TYR A 181 4.67 24.42 -16.48
CA TYR A 181 5.61 24.79 -15.43
C TYR A 181 7.04 24.30 -15.68
N ASN A 182 7.29 23.68 -16.82
CA ASN A 182 8.60 23.13 -17.20
C ASN A 182 9.22 22.26 -16.07
N ALA A 183 8.39 21.47 -15.39
CA ALA A 183 8.76 20.63 -14.27
C ALA A 183 8.00 19.31 -14.35
N GLN A 184 8.63 18.21 -13.97
CA GLN A 184 7.96 16.90 -13.93
C GLN A 184 6.92 16.90 -12.80
N LEU A 185 5.67 17.22 -13.13
CA LEU A 185 4.55 17.31 -12.20
C LEU A 185 3.49 16.28 -12.60
N SER A 186 3.47 15.15 -11.92
CA SER A 186 2.43 14.13 -12.13
C SER A 186 1.28 14.31 -11.15
N CYS A 187 0.07 14.18 -11.65
CA CYS A 187 -1.15 14.22 -10.85
C CYS A 187 -2.14 13.13 -11.29
N GLY A 188 -3.16 12.91 -10.50
CA GLY A 188 -4.22 11.95 -10.79
C GLY A 188 -5.16 11.78 -9.60
N ARG A 189 -6.34 11.19 -9.85
CA ARG A 189 -7.45 11.10 -8.88
C ARG A 189 -7.15 10.32 -7.58
N VAL A 190 -6.04 9.57 -7.52
CA VAL A 190 -5.61 8.87 -6.29
C VAL A 190 -4.36 9.53 -5.70
N GLN A 191 -3.36 9.82 -6.53
CA GLN A 191 -2.08 10.39 -6.08
C GLN A 191 -2.26 11.78 -5.46
N THR A 192 -3.05 12.64 -6.10
CA THR A 192 -3.23 14.02 -5.66
C THR A 192 -4.01 14.14 -4.35
N PRO A 193 -5.16 13.45 -4.16
CA PRO A 193 -5.82 13.42 -2.85
C PRO A 193 -4.95 12.84 -1.74
N THR A 194 -4.13 11.83 -2.02
CA THR A 194 -3.18 11.28 -1.05
C THR A 194 -2.18 12.34 -0.56
N LEU A 195 -1.63 13.15 -1.47
CA LEU A 195 -0.77 14.29 -1.10
C LEU A 195 -1.55 15.37 -0.32
N ALA A 196 -2.79 15.66 -0.72
CA ALA A 196 -3.65 16.65 -0.05
C ALA A 196 -3.98 16.25 1.39
N MET A 197 -4.21 14.96 1.66
CA MET A 197 -4.41 14.44 3.04
C MET A 197 -3.18 14.69 3.91
N ILE A 198 -1.97 14.46 3.37
CA ILE A 198 -0.72 14.71 4.10
C ILE A 198 -0.56 16.21 4.34
N ALA A 199 -0.84 17.07 3.33
CA ALA A 199 -0.81 18.53 3.47
C ALA A 199 -1.75 19.02 4.59
N LYS A 200 -2.98 18.50 4.63
CA LYS A 200 -3.98 18.83 5.65
C LYS A 200 -3.48 18.45 7.05
N ARG A 201 -2.87 17.26 7.19
CA ARG A 201 -2.27 16.81 8.46
C ARG A 201 -1.09 17.69 8.87
N GLU A 202 -0.18 18.03 7.98
CA GLU A 202 0.94 18.95 8.26
C GLU A 202 0.42 20.34 8.66
N ALA A 203 -0.64 20.83 8.02
CA ALA A 203 -1.27 22.11 8.39
C ALA A 203 -1.89 22.05 9.79
N GLN A 204 -2.59 20.98 10.13
CA GLN A 204 -3.14 20.76 11.47
C GLN A 204 -2.04 20.76 12.55
N ILE A 205 -0.93 20.07 12.29
CA ILE A 205 0.22 20.03 13.21
C ILE A 205 0.83 21.41 13.39
N ARG A 206 1.02 22.18 12.30
CA ARG A 206 1.60 23.53 12.36
C ARG A 206 0.69 24.55 13.06
N ALA A 207 -0.63 24.41 12.89
CA ALA A 207 -1.60 25.32 13.50
C ALA A 207 -1.93 24.93 14.95
N PHE A 208 -1.46 23.78 15.42
CA PHE A 208 -1.80 23.28 16.73
C PHE A 208 -1.09 24.09 17.84
N VAL A 209 -1.86 24.56 18.79
CA VAL A 209 -1.36 25.25 19.99
C VAL A 209 -1.57 24.33 21.19
N PRO A 210 -0.48 23.81 21.81
CA PRO A 210 -0.59 22.97 22.99
C PRO A 210 -1.25 23.72 24.15
N GLN A 211 -2.30 23.14 24.72
CA GLN A 211 -2.96 23.67 25.91
C GLN A 211 -2.58 22.84 27.14
N PRO A 212 -2.17 23.47 28.25
CA PRO A 212 -1.91 22.76 29.49
C PRO A 212 -3.23 22.23 30.05
N TYR A 213 -3.19 21.03 30.62
CA TYR A 213 -4.30 20.45 31.37
C TYR A 213 -3.79 19.88 32.68
N PHE A 214 -4.68 19.82 33.67
CA PHE A 214 -4.41 19.45 35.04
C PHE A 214 -5.39 18.36 35.49
N GLY A 215 -4.92 17.48 36.36
CA GLY A 215 -5.75 16.46 36.99
C GLY A 215 -5.31 16.23 38.44
N LEU A 216 -6.01 15.36 39.16
CA LEU A 216 -5.66 14.96 40.53
C LEU A 216 -5.56 13.45 40.65
N GLN A 217 -4.60 12.98 41.40
CA GLN A 217 -4.45 11.60 41.79
C GLN A 217 -4.30 11.47 43.29
N ALA A 218 -5.14 10.63 43.92
CA ALA A 218 -5.00 10.23 45.31
C ALA A 218 -4.30 8.85 45.34
N ARG A 219 -3.20 8.72 46.07
CA ARG A 219 -2.36 7.51 46.09
C ARG A 219 -2.22 6.95 47.51
N LYS A 220 -2.29 5.63 47.61
CA LYS A 220 -2.02 4.86 48.83
C LYS A 220 -1.58 3.45 48.51
N ASP A 221 -0.45 2.99 49.05
CA ASP A 221 0.02 1.60 49.02
C ASP A 221 -0.05 0.96 47.59
N GLY A 222 0.32 1.72 46.57
CA GLY A 222 0.26 1.29 45.18
C GLY A 222 -1.09 1.55 44.48
N LEU A 223 -2.16 1.82 45.20
CA LEU A 223 -3.44 2.22 44.62
C LEU A 223 -3.36 3.67 44.14
N VAL A 224 -3.78 3.92 42.88
CA VAL A 224 -3.88 5.25 42.28
C VAL A 224 -5.34 5.50 41.89
N LEU A 225 -5.98 6.41 42.60
CA LEU A 225 -7.33 6.91 42.32
C LEU A 225 -7.20 8.18 41.49
N THR A 226 -7.79 8.23 40.34
CA THR A 226 -7.74 9.39 39.41
C THR A 226 -9.05 10.14 39.47
N TRP A 227 -8.97 11.44 39.69
CA TRP A 227 -10.13 12.33 39.74
C TRP A 227 -10.89 12.29 38.42
N GLN A 228 -12.23 12.39 38.52
CA GLN A 228 -13.11 12.52 37.37
C GLN A 228 -14.15 13.62 37.61
N ASP A 229 -14.25 14.54 36.67
CA ASP A 229 -15.30 15.59 36.71
C ASP A 229 -16.68 14.96 36.54
N ALA A 230 -17.57 15.22 37.50
CA ALA A 230 -18.90 14.62 37.54
C ALA A 230 -19.81 15.09 36.39
N GLY A 231 -19.60 16.31 35.87
CA GLY A 231 -20.43 16.87 34.81
C GLY A 231 -20.00 16.43 33.42
N THR A 232 -18.67 16.36 33.17
CA THR A 232 -18.11 16.06 31.84
C THR A 232 -17.59 14.63 31.70
N GLY A 233 -17.36 13.94 32.81
CA GLY A 233 -16.70 12.62 32.84
C GLY A 233 -15.19 12.66 32.53
N SER A 234 -14.64 13.85 32.33
CA SER A 234 -13.22 14.05 32.01
C SER A 234 -12.33 13.84 33.25
N HIS A 235 -11.12 13.30 33.04
CA HIS A 235 -10.08 13.18 34.06
C HIS A 235 -9.11 14.36 34.09
N ARG A 236 -9.36 15.36 33.25
CA ARG A 236 -8.52 16.56 33.10
C ARG A 236 -9.36 17.83 33.05
N SER A 237 -8.78 18.91 33.56
CA SER A 237 -9.35 20.27 33.52
C SER A 237 -8.32 21.20 32.89
N PHE A 238 -8.77 22.19 32.12
CA PHE A 238 -7.92 23.25 31.60
C PHE A 238 -7.80 24.45 32.58
N ASP A 239 -8.53 24.40 33.68
CA ASP A 239 -8.49 25.43 34.74
C ASP A 239 -7.55 24.99 35.86
N ARG A 240 -6.38 25.63 35.91
CA ARG A 240 -5.34 25.37 36.90
C ARG A 240 -5.80 25.78 38.31
N GLY A 241 -6.42 26.96 38.43
CA GLY A 241 -6.85 27.50 39.72
C GLY A 241 -7.90 26.62 40.39
N ARG A 242 -8.85 26.09 39.59
CA ARG A 242 -9.83 25.10 40.06
C ARG A 242 -9.15 23.86 40.61
N MET A 243 -8.14 23.34 39.89
CA MET A 243 -7.46 22.10 40.32
C MET A 243 -6.55 22.31 41.52
N GLU A 244 -5.90 23.47 41.67
CA GLU A 244 -5.13 23.84 42.85
C GLU A 244 -6.06 24.01 44.07
N GLY A 245 -7.21 24.67 43.91
CA GLY A 245 -8.22 24.82 44.97
C GLY A 245 -8.74 23.47 45.44
N LEU A 246 -9.12 22.58 44.52
CA LEU A 246 -9.53 21.21 44.85
C LEU A 246 -8.41 20.42 45.53
N ALA A 247 -7.17 20.55 45.10
CA ALA A 247 -6.05 19.86 45.72
C ALA A 247 -5.83 20.30 47.18
N GLN A 248 -6.02 21.58 47.46
CA GLN A 248 -5.96 22.11 48.87
C GLN A 248 -7.14 21.64 49.72
N GLU A 249 -8.33 21.72 49.16
CA GLU A 249 -9.57 21.31 49.84
C GLU A 249 -9.59 19.82 50.21
N LEU A 250 -9.05 18.97 49.33
CA LEU A 250 -9.02 17.51 49.52
C LEU A 250 -7.78 17.01 50.27
N LYS A 251 -6.88 17.89 50.64
CA LYS A 251 -5.62 17.50 51.31
C LYS A 251 -5.88 16.95 52.71
N GLY A 252 -5.44 15.71 52.94
CA GLY A 252 -5.63 15.04 54.23
C GLY A 252 -7.00 14.41 54.43
N GLU A 253 -7.92 14.58 53.49
CA GLU A 253 -9.25 13.97 53.52
C GLU A 253 -9.18 12.46 53.25
N THR A 254 -10.24 11.77 53.70
CA THR A 254 -10.38 10.31 53.50
C THR A 254 -11.19 10.02 52.24
N ALA A 255 -10.90 8.92 51.55
CA ALA A 255 -11.76 8.44 50.49
C ALA A 255 -12.70 7.36 51.00
N VAL A 256 -13.99 7.50 50.68
CA VAL A 256 -14.98 6.46 50.94
C VAL A 256 -15.27 5.73 49.63
N VAL A 257 -15.14 4.41 49.62
CA VAL A 257 -15.46 3.60 48.46
C VAL A 257 -16.97 3.64 48.20
N ALA A 258 -17.34 4.30 47.10
CA ALA A 258 -18.74 4.46 46.72
C ALA A 258 -19.28 3.23 45.99
N GLU A 259 -18.49 2.66 45.10
CA GLU A 259 -18.86 1.48 44.32
C GLU A 259 -17.63 0.66 43.94
N VAL A 260 -17.77 -0.66 43.95
CA VAL A 260 -16.84 -1.60 43.35
C VAL A 260 -17.62 -2.50 42.39
N LYS A 261 -17.41 -2.30 41.10
CA LYS A 261 -18.08 -3.04 40.04
C LYS A 261 -17.11 -3.98 39.33
N ARG A 262 -17.41 -5.28 39.40
CA ARG A 262 -16.67 -6.32 38.66
C ARG A 262 -17.53 -6.74 37.46
N THR A 263 -16.94 -6.64 36.26
CA THR A 263 -17.65 -6.96 35.02
C THR A 263 -16.80 -7.98 34.23
N PRO A 264 -17.31 -9.18 33.97
CA PRO A 264 -16.62 -10.12 33.10
C PRO A 264 -16.60 -9.58 31.67
N LYS A 265 -15.44 -9.60 31.05
CA LYS A 265 -15.20 -9.15 29.68
C LYS A 265 -14.63 -10.29 28.85
N LYS A 266 -15.06 -10.34 27.59
CA LYS A 266 -14.53 -11.27 26.60
C LYS A 266 -14.14 -10.47 25.35
N THR A 267 -12.89 -10.62 24.91
CA THR A 267 -12.39 -9.98 23.71
C THR A 267 -12.12 -11.06 22.66
N GLN A 268 -12.77 -10.92 21.51
CA GLN A 268 -12.54 -11.79 20.36
C GLN A 268 -11.15 -11.51 19.77
N PRO A 269 -10.50 -12.50 19.14
CA PRO A 269 -9.27 -12.24 18.38
C PRO A 269 -9.55 -11.29 17.21
N PRO A 270 -8.53 -10.52 16.78
CA PRO A 270 -8.64 -9.73 15.57
C PRO A 270 -8.86 -10.66 14.37
N LEU A 271 -9.63 -10.18 13.36
CA LEU A 271 -9.85 -10.93 12.12
C LEU A 271 -8.54 -11.25 11.42
N LEU A 272 -8.57 -12.19 10.48
CA LEU A 272 -7.44 -12.55 9.64
C LEU A 272 -6.90 -11.34 8.87
N TYR A 273 -5.72 -11.49 8.29
CA TYR A 273 -5.13 -10.42 7.50
C TYR A 273 -5.72 -10.33 6.08
N ASP A 274 -6.10 -9.12 5.68
CA ASP A 274 -5.97 -8.65 4.31
C ASP A 274 -4.56 -8.07 4.08
N LEU A 275 -4.26 -7.62 2.87
CA LEU A 275 -2.94 -7.05 2.57
C LEU A 275 -2.69 -5.74 3.32
N THR A 276 -3.68 -4.85 3.41
CA THR A 276 -3.52 -3.54 4.05
C THR A 276 -3.20 -3.67 5.53
N GLU A 277 -3.93 -4.53 6.25
CA GLU A 277 -3.70 -4.78 7.67
C GLU A 277 -2.33 -5.41 7.93
N LEU A 278 -1.93 -6.36 7.08
CA LEU A 278 -0.59 -6.94 7.16
C LEU A 278 0.51 -5.91 6.92
N GLN A 279 0.33 -5.01 5.93
CA GLN A 279 1.27 -3.92 5.67
C GLN A 279 1.37 -2.96 6.86
N ARG A 280 0.24 -2.67 7.52
CA ARG A 280 0.20 -1.83 8.74
C ARG A 280 0.97 -2.45 9.88
N ASP A 281 0.72 -3.72 10.18
CA ASP A 281 1.42 -4.45 11.26
C ASP A 281 2.91 -4.62 10.96
N ALA A 282 3.28 -4.90 9.72
CA ALA A 282 4.67 -4.99 9.29
C ALA A 282 5.40 -3.64 9.41
N ASN A 283 4.73 -2.54 9.09
CA ASN A 283 5.30 -1.20 9.25
C ASN A 283 5.47 -0.84 10.73
N LYS A 284 4.43 -1.06 11.57
CA LYS A 284 4.49 -0.78 13.01
C LYS A 284 5.62 -1.55 13.69
N ARG A 285 5.76 -2.86 13.41
CA ARG A 285 6.70 -3.75 14.13
C ARG A 285 8.12 -3.72 13.57
N PHE A 286 8.26 -3.65 12.23
CA PHE A 286 9.55 -3.83 11.56
C PHE A 286 9.97 -2.62 10.73
N ASN A 287 9.12 -1.58 10.66
CA ASN A 287 9.31 -0.41 9.80
C ASN A 287 9.48 -0.77 8.30
N TYR A 288 8.84 -1.87 7.86
CA TYR A 288 8.81 -2.22 6.45
C TYR A 288 7.88 -1.28 5.70
N SER A 289 8.26 -0.95 4.46
CA SER A 289 7.35 -0.23 3.58
C SER A 289 6.21 -1.14 3.12
N ALA A 290 5.10 -0.54 2.69
CA ALA A 290 4.00 -1.28 2.08
C ALA A 290 4.48 -2.10 0.88
N LYS A 291 5.42 -1.56 0.09
CA LYS A 291 6.01 -2.23 -1.08
C LYS A 291 6.92 -3.38 -0.68
N ASP A 292 7.77 -3.21 0.34
CA ASP A 292 8.63 -4.30 0.85
C ASP A 292 7.79 -5.45 1.37
N THR A 293 6.75 -5.15 2.17
CA THR A 293 5.82 -6.16 2.68
C THR A 293 5.16 -6.94 1.56
N LEU A 294 4.65 -6.25 0.52
CA LEU A 294 4.06 -6.92 -0.65
C LEU A 294 5.08 -7.80 -1.39
N ASN A 295 6.32 -7.32 -1.58
CA ASN A 295 7.36 -8.10 -2.25
C ASN A 295 7.76 -9.35 -1.45
N ILE A 296 7.81 -9.25 -0.12
CA ILE A 296 8.08 -10.40 0.76
C ILE A 296 6.93 -11.41 0.67
N MET A 297 5.68 -10.93 0.76
CA MET A 297 4.50 -11.75 0.60
C MET A 297 4.45 -12.48 -0.74
N GLN A 298 4.82 -11.79 -1.83
CA GLN A 298 4.87 -12.38 -3.16
C GLN A 298 5.84 -13.58 -3.21
N ARG A 299 7.02 -13.48 -2.55
CA ARG A 299 7.96 -14.59 -2.46
C ARG A 299 7.42 -15.75 -1.60
N LEU A 300 6.76 -15.46 -0.48
CA LEU A 300 6.15 -16.49 0.38
C LEU A 300 5.02 -17.24 -0.36
N TYR A 301 4.28 -16.53 -1.22
CA TYR A 301 3.23 -17.11 -2.05
C TYR A 301 3.77 -17.88 -3.26
N GLU A 302 4.69 -17.29 -4.06
CA GLU A 302 5.12 -17.87 -5.34
C GLU A 302 6.24 -18.89 -5.19
N ASN A 303 7.27 -18.57 -4.39
CA ASN A 303 8.47 -19.38 -4.27
C ASN A 303 8.32 -20.45 -3.19
N HIS A 304 7.95 -20.04 -1.98
CA HIS A 304 7.78 -20.96 -0.84
C HIS A 304 6.41 -21.65 -0.85
N LYS A 305 5.38 -21.03 -1.44
CA LYS A 305 4.00 -21.52 -1.51
C LYS A 305 3.35 -21.80 -0.16
N VAL A 306 3.82 -21.12 0.89
CA VAL A 306 3.39 -21.34 2.27
C VAL A 306 2.28 -20.39 2.74
N LEU A 307 1.99 -19.35 1.98
CA LEU A 307 0.88 -18.43 2.24
C LEU A 307 -0.05 -18.34 1.03
N THR A 308 -1.31 -17.97 1.26
CA THR A 308 -2.30 -17.74 0.21
C THR A 308 -2.02 -16.44 -0.53
N TYR A 309 -2.82 -16.14 -1.56
CA TYR A 309 -2.62 -14.99 -2.43
C TYR A 309 -2.59 -13.67 -1.66
N PRO A 310 -1.55 -12.82 -1.85
CA PRO A 310 -1.32 -11.66 -1.00
C PRO A 310 -2.25 -10.46 -1.26
N ARG A 311 -2.79 -10.31 -2.47
CA ARG A 311 -3.56 -9.10 -2.86
C ARG A 311 -5.05 -9.32 -2.64
N THR A 312 -5.47 -9.38 -1.40
CA THR A 312 -6.86 -9.53 -0.98
C THR A 312 -7.27 -8.38 -0.05
N ASP A 313 -8.52 -7.96 -0.19
CA ASP A 313 -9.19 -7.00 0.69
C ASP A 313 -10.07 -7.69 1.74
N SER A 314 -10.19 -9.02 1.66
CA SER A 314 -11.00 -9.79 2.60
C SER A 314 -10.19 -10.21 3.83
N ARG A 315 -10.84 -10.11 4.98
CA ARG A 315 -10.37 -10.61 6.28
C ARG A 315 -11.11 -11.87 6.73
N TYR A 316 -11.87 -12.47 5.77
CA TYR A 316 -12.72 -13.63 6.02
C TYR A 316 -12.32 -14.80 5.11
N LEU A 317 -12.70 -16.00 5.54
CA LEU A 317 -12.57 -17.21 4.73
C LEU A 317 -13.94 -17.57 4.12
N SER A 318 -13.91 -18.23 2.96
CA SER A 318 -15.08 -18.89 2.40
C SER A 318 -15.29 -20.25 3.07
N ALA A 319 -16.53 -20.74 3.05
CA ALA A 319 -16.91 -21.98 3.75
C ALA A 319 -16.20 -23.23 3.22
N ASP A 320 -15.77 -23.22 1.96
CA ASP A 320 -15.02 -24.33 1.32
C ASP A 320 -13.58 -24.47 1.85
N ILE A 321 -13.03 -23.43 2.50
CA ILE A 321 -11.71 -23.48 3.14
C ILE A 321 -11.76 -24.20 4.49
N VAL A 322 -12.89 -24.17 5.20
CA VAL A 322 -13.02 -24.74 6.56
C VAL A 322 -12.55 -26.19 6.68
N PRO A 323 -12.89 -27.11 5.75
CA PRO A 323 -12.38 -28.50 5.82
C PRO A 323 -10.88 -28.63 5.74
N THR A 324 -10.17 -27.65 5.16
CA THR A 324 -8.71 -27.67 4.97
C THR A 324 -7.93 -27.12 6.18
N LEU A 325 -8.59 -26.49 7.16
CA LEU A 325 -7.94 -25.80 8.26
C LEU A 325 -7.05 -26.72 9.10
N LYS A 326 -7.44 -27.97 9.32
CA LYS A 326 -6.64 -28.95 10.07
C LYS A 326 -5.33 -29.32 9.35
N GLU A 327 -5.37 -29.42 8.02
CA GLU A 327 -4.16 -29.69 7.23
C GLU A 327 -3.22 -28.50 7.25
N ARG A 328 -3.75 -27.28 7.16
CA ARG A 328 -2.99 -26.03 7.27
C ARG A 328 -2.34 -25.87 8.64
N LEU A 329 -3.06 -26.21 9.72
CA LEU A 329 -2.52 -26.25 11.08
C LEU A 329 -1.35 -27.24 11.20
N LYS A 330 -1.46 -28.43 10.63
CA LYS A 330 -0.37 -29.42 10.60
C LYS A 330 0.84 -28.90 9.80
N ALA A 331 0.60 -28.28 8.65
CA ALA A 331 1.65 -27.77 7.77
C ALA A 331 2.47 -26.63 8.42
N CYS A 332 1.82 -25.75 9.19
CA CYS A 332 2.51 -24.67 9.91
C CYS A 332 3.01 -25.07 11.33
N SER A 333 2.76 -26.31 11.78
CA SER A 333 3.15 -26.79 13.11
C SER A 333 4.65 -27.09 13.22
N VAL A 334 5.50 -26.08 13.01
CA VAL A 334 6.95 -26.17 13.05
C VAL A 334 7.55 -25.12 13.98
N GLY A 335 8.76 -25.36 14.48
CA GLY A 335 9.50 -24.41 15.30
C GLY A 335 8.65 -23.82 16.45
N PRO A 336 8.52 -22.49 16.54
CA PRO A 336 7.81 -21.84 17.65
C PRO A 336 6.29 -22.08 17.63
N TYR A 337 5.72 -22.51 16.50
CA TYR A 337 4.28 -22.76 16.36
C TYR A 337 3.84 -24.15 16.76
N LYS A 338 4.80 -25.11 16.95
CA LYS A 338 4.50 -26.52 17.18
C LYS A 338 3.54 -26.75 18.36
N THR A 339 3.81 -26.13 19.49
CA THR A 339 2.97 -26.28 20.71
C THR A 339 1.60 -25.62 20.50
N LEU A 340 1.57 -24.43 19.88
CA LEU A 340 0.35 -23.67 19.68
C LEU A 340 -0.59 -24.37 18.67
N ALA A 341 -0.06 -24.74 17.50
CA ALA A 341 -0.84 -25.43 16.47
C ALA A 341 -1.23 -26.85 16.94
N GLY A 342 -0.35 -27.57 17.63
CA GLY A 342 -0.62 -28.91 18.14
C GLY A 342 -1.84 -28.99 19.08
N ARG A 343 -2.06 -27.98 19.92
CA ARG A 343 -3.26 -27.87 20.75
C ARG A 343 -4.53 -27.78 19.91
N LEU A 344 -4.49 -26.99 18.81
CA LEU A 344 -5.64 -26.75 17.95
C LEU A 344 -5.95 -27.94 17.02
N VAL A 345 -4.95 -28.66 16.52
CA VAL A 345 -5.14 -29.84 15.66
C VAL A 345 -6.01 -30.90 16.32
N ASN A 346 -5.85 -31.09 17.64
CA ASN A 346 -6.56 -32.09 18.43
C ASN A 346 -7.93 -31.63 18.93
N GLN A 347 -8.30 -30.38 18.71
CA GLN A 347 -9.59 -29.85 19.13
C GLN A 347 -10.60 -29.83 17.96
N PRO A 348 -11.91 -29.97 18.24
CA PRO A 348 -12.93 -29.74 17.22
C PRO A 348 -12.91 -28.25 16.82
N LEU A 349 -12.95 -27.98 15.51
CA LEU A 349 -13.11 -26.62 15.01
C LEU A 349 -14.55 -26.13 15.28
N PRO A 350 -14.77 -24.83 15.54
CA PRO A 350 -16.12 -24.28 15.70
C PRO A 350 -16.98 -24.55 14.48
N ALA A 351 -18.22 -24.94 14.67
CA ALA A 351 -19.15 -25.25 13.59
C ALA A 351 -19.45 -24.04 12.68
N LYS A 352 -19.48 -22.83 13.28
CA LYS A 352 -19.63 -21.55 12.57
C LYS A 352 -18.54 -20.58 13.05
N PRO A 353 -17.34 -20.63 12.50
CA PRO A 353 -16.29 -19.69 12.88
C PRO A 353 -16.67 -18.26 12.50
N PHE A 354 -16.47 -17.31 13.42
CA PHE A 354 -16.80 -15.89 13.20
C PHE A 354 -16.01 -15.23 12.05
N PHE A 355 -14.90 -15.83 11.64
CA PHE A 355 -14.04 -15.40 10.53
C PHE A 355 -14.38 -16.09 9.20
N VAL A 356 -15.51 -16.79 9.11
CA VAL A 356 -16.01 -17.45 7.89
C VAL A 356 -17.31 -16.80 7.46
N ASP A 357 -17.28 -16.11 6.31
CA ASP A 357 -18.43 -15.43 5.74
C ASP A 357 -18.25 -15.26 4.23
N ASN A 358 -18.97 -16.06 3.44
CA ASN A 358 -18.89 -16.00 1.97
C ASN A 358 -19.27 -14.64 1.39
N SER A 359 -20.15 -13.90 2.06
CA SER A 359 -20.61 -12.57 1.58
C SER A 359 -19.53 -11.49 1.71
N LYS A 360 -18.52 -11.74 2.51
CA LYS A 360 -17.38 -10.83 2.77
C LYS A 360 -16.09 -11.28 2.08
N VAL A 361 -16.19 -12.28 1.22
CA VAL A 361 -15.08 -12.71 0.36
C VAL A 361 -15.43 -12.29 -1.06
N SER A 362 -14.63 -11.36 -1.60
CA SER A 362 -14.77 -10.87 -2.98
C SER A 362 -14.03 -11.81 -3.96
N ASP A 363 -12.90 -11.39 -4.48
CA ASP A 363 -12.09 -12.14 -5.43
C ASP A 363 -11.25 -13.23 -4.74
N HIS A 364 -10.78 -12.93 -3.51
CA HIS A 364 -9.93 -13.80 -2.72
C HIS A 364 -10.30 -13.72 -1.23
N HIS A 365 -10.14 -14.85 -0.53
CA HIS A 365 -10.26 -14.90 0.93
C HIS A 365 -9.01 -14.30 1.63
N ALA A 366 -9.07 -14.17 2.94
CA ALA A 366 -7.99 -13.66 3.78
C ALA A 366 -6.66 -14.41 3.59
N ILE A 367 -5.56 -13.73 3.95
CA ILE A 367 -4.21 -14.30 3.91
C ILE A 367 -4.03 -15.28 5.08
N ILE A 368 -3.77 -16.55 4.75
CA ILE A 368 -3.55 -17.62 5.72
C ILE A 368 -2.44 -18.57 5.24
N PRO A 369 -1.87 -19.44 6.11
CA PRO A 369 -0.99 -20.52 5.69
C PRO A 369 -1.69 -21.48 4.73
N THR A 370 -0.92 -22.06 3.82
CA THR A 370 -1.37 -23.13 2.92
C THR A 370 -1.17 -24.52 3.58
N GLU A 371 -1.51 -25.57 2.83
CA GLU A 371 -1.24 -26.95 3.22
C GLU A 371 0.22 -27.38 2.96
N GLN A 372 1.04 -26.47 2.41
CA GLN A 372 2.47 -26.72 2.15
C GLN A 372 3.26 -26.73 3.46
N TYR A 373 3.99 -27.80 3.72
CA TYR A 373 4.92 -27.86 4.87
C TYR A 373 6.00 -26.78 4.76
N VAL A 374 6.18 -26.05 5.84
CA VAL A 374 7.09 -24.93 5.88
C VAL A 374 8.52 -25.36 6.22
N GLN A 375 9.47 -24.82 5.44
CA GLN A 375 10.92 -24.99 5.67
C GLN A 375 11.52 -23.65 6.10
N MET A 376 11.48 -23.36 7.40
CA MET A 376 11.89 -22.09 7.98
C MET A 376 13.34 -21.72 7.66
N ASP A 377 14.22 -22.72 7.52
CA ASP A 377 15.66 -22.51 7.26
C ASP A 377 15.92 -21.96 5.84
N HIS A 378 15.02 -22.18 4.91
CA HIS A 378 15.10 -21.65 3.56
C HIS A 378 14.59 -20.22 3.42
N MET A 379 14.03 -19.64 4.48
CA MET A 379 13.50 -18.29 4.50
C MET A 379 14.52 -17.28 5.00
N THR A 380 14.53 -16.10 4.39
CA THR A 380 15.23 -14.93 4.91
C THR A 380 14.62 -14.48 6.24
N ILE A 381 15.33 -13.63 6.99
CA ILE A 381 14.82 -13.06 8.25
C ILE A 381 13.52 -12.29 8.00
N ASP A 382 13.45 -11.53 6.92
CA ASP A 382 12.27 -10.74 6.58
C ASP A 382 11.08 -11.61 6.19
N GLU A 383 11.31 -12.70 5.46
CA GLU A 383 10.28 -13.69 5.13
C GLU A 383 9.76 -14.39 6.37
N ARG A 384 10.64 -14.77 7.32
CA ARG A 384 10.21 -15.34 8.61
C ARG A 384 9.36 -14.38 9.43
N ARG A 385 9.70 -13.09 9.46
CA ARG A 385 8.95 -12.05 10.18
C ARG A 385 7.52 -11.90 9.64
N ILE A 386 7.37 -11.81 8.32
CA ILE A 386 6.03 -11.69 7.71
C ILE A 386 5.25 -13.00 7.87
N TYR A 387 5.91 -14.14 7.69
CA TYR A 387 5.29 -15.44 7.93
C TYR A 387 4.79 -15.58 9.39
N ASP A 388 5.58 -15.14 10.37
CA ASP A 388 5.23 -15.14 11.79
C ASP A 388 3.96 -14.33 12.07
N LEU A 389 3.84 -13.12 11.50
CA LEU A 389 2.64 -12.31 11.64
C LEU A 389 1.39 -13.09 11.16
N VAL A 390 1.47 -13.67 9.98
CA VAL A 390 0.32 -14.37 9.37
C VAL A 390 -0.03 -15.63 10.16
N VAL A 391 0.96 -16.45 10.53
CA VAL A 391 0.70 -17.69 11.27
C VAL A 391 0.13 -17.40 12.65
N ARG A 392 0.66 -16.45 13.39
CA ARG A 392 0.14 -16.11 14.72
C ARG A 392 -1.29 -15.56 14.63
N ARG A 393 -1.61 -14.74 13.63
CA ARG A 393 -2.98 -14.25 13.39
C ARG A 393 -3.92 -15.42 13.04
N PHE A 394 -3.48 -16.34 12.20
CA PHE A 394 -4.23 -17.55 11.84
C PHE A 394 -4.46 -18.48 13.05
N LEU A 395 -3.47 -18.66 13.90
CA LEU A 395 -3.65 -19.41 15.14
C LEU A 395 -4.60 -18.69 16.10
N ALA A 396 -4.45 -17.38 16.27
CA ALA A 396 -5.24 -16.57 17.18
C ALA A 396 -6.77 -16.68 16.91
N VAL A 397 -7.20 -16.64 15.65
CA VAL A 397 -8.64 -16.74 15.31
C VAL A 397 -9.24 -18.11 15.63
N LEU A 398 -8.39 -19.12 15.82
CA LEU A 398 -8.81 -20.49 16.18
C LEU A 398 -8.79 -20.73 17.70
N TYR A 399 -8.18 -19.84 18.48
CA TYR A 399 -8.19 -19.90 19.93
C TYR A 399 -9.49 -19.30 20.51
N PRO A 400 -9.88 -19.68 21.75
CA PRO A 400 -11.02 -19.08 22.42
C PRO A 400 -10.79 -17.58 22.70
N PRO A 401 -11.84 -16.81 23.02
CA PRO A 401 -11.70 -15.43 23.42
C PRO A 401 -10.76 -15.22 24.61
N PHE A 402 -10.13 -14.05 24.67
CA PHE A 402 -9.43 -13.57 25.86
C PHE A 402 -10.47 -13.15 26.88
N GLU A 403 -10.40 -13.73 28.11
CA GLU A 403 -11.39 -13.49 29.17
C GLU A 403 -10.73 -12.88 30.39
N TYR A 404 -11.33 -11.83 30.92
CA TYR A 404 -10.86 -11.14 32.11
C TYR A 404 -12.03 -10.50 32.86
N ASP A 405 -11.84 -10.30 34.17
CA ASP A 405 -12.71 -9.44 34.95
C ASP A 405 -12.14 -8.03 34.98
N GLU A 406 -12.91 -7.06 34.50
CA GLU A 406 -12.63 -5.64 34.68
C GLU A 406 -13.25 -5.18 36.00
N THR A 407 -12.41 -4.68 36.88
CA THR A 407 -12.87 -4.07 38.13
C THR A 407 -12.76 -2.56 38.01
N SER A 408 -13.86 -1.87 38.20
CA SER A 408 -13.93 -0.41 38.35
C SER A 408 -14.22 -0.09 39.79
N LEU A 409 -13.35 0.69 40.43
CA LEU A 409 -13.50 1.19 41.79
C LEU A 409 -13.79 2.69 41.69
N GLU A 410 -14.91 3.09 42.31
CA GLU A 410 -15.26 4.48 42.49
C GLU A 410 -15.16 4.83 43.97
N ALA A 411 -14.47 5.93 44.26
CA ALA A 411 -14.33 6.47 45.59
C ALA A 411 -14.75 7.96 45.62
N ASN A 412 -15.30 8.37 46.73
CA ASN A 412 -15.66 9.77 46.98
C ASN A 412 -14.71 10.38 48.02
N ILE A 413 -14.11 11.51 47.66
CA ILE A 413 -13.35 12.33 48.60
C ILE A 413 -14.04 13.68 48.67
N ARG A 414 -14.73 13.96 49.79
CA ARG A 414 -15.44 15.22 50.05
C ARG A 414 -16.35 15.67 48.87
N GLY A 415 -17.13 14.74 48.32
CA GLY A 415 -18.02 15.00 47.20
C GLY A 415 -17.39 14.90 45.81
N GLN A 416 -16.08 14.79 45.73
CA GLN A 416 -15.37 14.63 44.44
C GLN A 416 -15.21 13.14 44.07
N ARG A 417 -15.46 12.83 42.81
CA ARG A 417 -15.39 11.48 42.27
C ARG A 417 -13.96 11.12 41.87
N PHE A 418 -13.49 9.97 42.32
CA PHE A 418 -12.20 9.38 41.95
C PHE A 418 -12.41 7.95 41.47
N ILE A 419 -11.72 7.55 40.41
CA ILE A 419 -11.83 6.21 39.86
C ILE A 419 -10.49 5.51 39.77
N ALA A 420 -10.49 4.19 39.89
CA ALA A 420 -9.40 3.30 39.56
C ALA A 420 -9.93 2.11 38.77
N LYS A 421 -9.11 1.57 37.89
CA LYS A 421 -9.43 0.38 37.09
C LYS A 421 -8.39 -0.71 37.32
N GLY A 422 -8.83 -1.94 37.27
CA GLY A 422 -7.96 -3.11 37.36
C GLY A 422 -8.49 -4.22 36.50
N ARG A 423 -7.58 -5.12 36.09
CA ARG A 423 -7.90 -6.24 35.23
C ARG A 423 -7.35 -7.52 35.84
N ILE A 424 -8.19 -8.55 35.98
CA ILE A 424 -7.80 -9.89 36.40
C ILE A 424 -8.04 -10.85 35.25
N VAL A 425 -6.95 -11.35 34.65
CA VAL A 425 -7.04 -12.29 33.52
C VAL A 425 -7.54 -13.65 34.01
N LYS A 426 -8.60 -14.16 33.39
CA LYS A 426 -9.17 -15.50 33.64
C LYS A 426 -8.64 -16.52 32.65
N SER A 427 -8.56 -16.14 31.39
CA SER A 427 -8.05 -16.98 30.31
C SER A 427 -7.27 -16.13 29.31
N GLN A 428 -6.06 -16.54 28.98
CA GLN A 428 -5.25 -15.89 27.94
C GLN A 428 -5.88 -16.01 26.55
N GLY A 429 -6.69 -17.05 26.31
CA GLY A 429 -7.37 -17.25 25.03
C GLY A 429 -6.42 -17.07 23.84
N TRP A 430 -6.87 -16.31 22.86
CA TRP A 430 -6.11 -16.04 21.64
C TRP A 430 -4.79 -15.26 21.85
N LYS A 431 -4.65 -14.51 22.97
CA LYS A 431 -3.41 -13.78 23.26
C LYS A 431 -2.24 -14.72 23.49
N ALA A 432 -2.50 -15.99 23.87
CA ALA A 432 -1.49 -17.02 23.97
C ALA A 432 -0.77 -17.36 22.65
N ALA A 433 -1.35 -16.99 21.50
CA ALA A 433 -0.71 -17.16 20.19
C ALA A 433 0.44 -16.16 19.95
N TYR A 434 0.57 -15.13 20.78
CA TYR A 434 1.59 -14.08 20.65
C TYR A 434 2.60 -14.14 21.81
N ASP A 435 3.91 -13.98 21.51
CA ASP A 435 4.98 -14.06 22.52
C ASP A 435 5.11 -12.79 23.36
N THR A 436 4.63 -11.67 22.86
CA THR A 436 4.64 -10.38 23.54
C THR A 436 3.22 -9.89 23.73
N ALA A 437 2.99 -9.04 24.74
CA ALA A 437 1.73 -8.32 24.84
C ALA A 437 1.42 -7.68 23.48
N VAL A 438 0.38 -8.19 22.83
CA VAL A 438 -0.12 -7.57 21.60
C VAL A 438 -0.66 -6.24 22.05
N ASP A 439 0.05 -5.19 21.66
CA ASP A 439 -0.51 -3.85 21.70
C ASP A 439 -1.75 -3.91 20.81
N ASP A 440 -2.93 -3.78 21.40
CA ASP A 440 -4.22 -3.90 20.69
C ASP A 440 -4.43 -2.75 19.70
N GLY A 441 -3.36 -2.02 19.43
CA GLY A 441 -3.00 -1.45 18.12
C GLY A 441 -3.67 -0.18 17.72
N GLU A 442 -4.41 0.48 18.54
CA GLU A 442 -4.69 1.89 18.35
C GLU A 442 -3.70 2.68 19.20
N GLU A 443 -2.99 3.64 18.59
CA GLU A 443 -2.31 4.72 19.31
C GLU A 443 -3.39 5.58 19.93
N GLU A 444 -4.16 4.99 20.86
CA GLU A 444 -4.94 5.77 21.78
C GLU A 444 -3.95 6.52 22.68
N ASP A 445 -4.20 7.79 22.88
CA ASP A 445 -3.61 8.55 23.97
C ASP A 445 -3.58 7.65 25.20
N GLU A 446 -2.42 7.56 25.91
CA GLU A 446 -2.28 6.73 27.10
C GLU A 446 -3.56 6.84 27.94
N PRO A 447 -4.21 5.71 28.29
CA PRO A 447 -5.50 5.77 28.97
C PRO A 447 -5.36 6.62 30.22
N GLU A 448 -6.23 7.60 30.38
CA GLU A 448 -6.18 8.55 31.51
C GLU A 448 -6.22 7.85 32.86
N VAL A 449 -6.80 6.65 32.90
CA VAL A 449 -6.80 5.73 34.06
C VAL A 449 -6.16 4.42 33.64
N LYS A 450 -4.93 4.20 34.12
CA LYS A 450 -4.17 2.97 33.83
C LYS A 450 -4.71 1.78 34.64
N ASP A 451 -4.73 0.61 34.01
CA ASP A 451 -5.01 -0.64 34.70
C ASP A 451 -3.96 -0.89 35.80
N GLN A 452 -4.40 -1.29 36.97
CA GLN A 452 -3.56 -1.58 38.12
C GLN A 452 -4.08 -2.79 38.88
N GLN A 453 -3.27 -3.35 39.76
CA GLN A 453 -3.70 -4.38 40.70
C GLN A 453 -4.48 -3.67 41.84
N LEU A 454 -5.80 -3.90 41.88
CA LEU A 454 -6.64 -3.30 42.90
C LEU A 454 -6.64 -4.16 44.17
N PRO A 455 -6.56 -3.54 45.37
CA PRO A 455 -6.79 -4.25 46.63
C PRO A 455 -8.23 -4.74 46.72
N ASP A 456 -8.48 -5.72 47.58
CA ASP A 456 -9.84 -6.24 47.81
C ASP A 456 -10.62 -5.29 48.68
N LEU A 457 -11.25 -4.29 48.06
CA LEU A 457 -12.07 -3.27 48.69
C LEU A 457 -13.55 -3.53 48.45
N LYS A 458 -14.37 -3.08 49.37
CA LYS A 458 -15.84 -3.16 49.33
C LYS A 458 -16.46 -1.77 49.44
N LYS A 459 -17.68 -1.66 48.97
CA LYS A 459 -18.48 -0.44 49.16
C LYS A 459 -18.56 -0.08 50.64
N GLY A 460 -18.26 1.18 50.96
CA GLY A 460 -18.24 1.69 52.32
C GLY A 460 -16.86 1.67 52.99
N ASP A 461 -15.87 0.98 52.42
CA ASP A 461 -14.51 1.01 52.96
C ASP A 461 -13.95 2.43 52.96
N VAL A 462 -13.21 2.79 54.02
CA VAL A 462 -12.61 4.11 54.19
C VAL A 462 -11.10 4.02 54.02
N LEU A 463 -10.56 4.79 53.10
CA LEU A 463 -9.13 4.88 52.83
C LEU A 463 -8.55 6.12 53.50
N HIS A 464 -7.75 5.90 54.57
CA HIS A 464 -7.06 6.97 55.29
C HIS A 464 -5.63 7.14 54.75
N GLY A 465 -5.03 8.33 55.00
CA GLY A 465 -3.62 8.57 54.69
C GLY A 465 -3.31 8.65 53.19
N LEU A 466 -4.25 9.16 52.40
CA LEU A 466 -4.07 9.37 50.96
C LEU A 466 -3.08 10.51 50.70
N SER A 467 -2.13 10.25 49.82
CA SER A 467 -1.25 11.28 49.24
C SER A 467 -1.89 11.85 47.98
N LEU A 468 -2.30 13.11 48.04
CA LEU A 468 -2.89 13.79 46.87
C LEU A 468 -1.77 14.42 46.01
N LYS A 469 -1.82 14.17 44.70
CA LYS A 469 -0.88 14.74 43.74
C LYS A 469 -1.60 15.35 42.57
N MET A 470 -1.30 16.62 42.29
CA MET A 470 -1.75 17.26 41.05
C MET A 470 -0.91 16.72 39.88
N THR A 471 -1.55 16.38 38.79
CA THR A 471 -0.92 15.97 37.55
C THR A 471 -1.02 17.08 36.50
N GLU A 472 -0.01 17.26 35.71
CA GLU A 472 0.04 18.28 34.65
C GLU A 472 0.46 17.62 33.34
N GLY A 473 -0.18 18.02 32.25
CA GLY A 473 0.16 17.60 30.90
C GLY A 473 -0.15 18.71 29.91
N LYS A 474 0.20 18.46 28.64
CA LYS A 474 -0.17 19.35 27.53
C LYS A 474 -0.83 18.52 26.44
N THR A 475 -1.85 19.07 25.80
CA THR A 475 -2.42 18.46 24.60
C THR A 475 -1.36 18.32 23.52
N LYS A 476 -1.44 17.24 22.73
CA LYS A 476 -0.49 16.96 21.65
C LYS A 476 -1.16 17.19 20.30
N PRO A 477 -0.43 17.63 19.29
CA PRO A 477 -0.95 17.67 17.92
C PRO A 477 -1.21 16.23 17.43
N PRO A 478 -2.03 16.07 16.38
CA PRO A 478 -2.16 14.77 15.74
C PRO A 478 -0.78 14.31 15.23
N ALA A 479 -0.50 13.02 15.29
CA ALA A 479 0.77 12.47 14.82
C ALA A 479 0.96 12.68 13.30
N PRO A 480 2.18 12.92 12.80
CA PRO A 480 2.48 12.87 11.39
C PRO A 480 2.09 11.50 10.79
N PHE A 481 1.85 11.47 9.49
CA PHE A 481 1.64 10.19 8.82
C PHE A 481 2.92 9.35 8.81
N ASN A 482 2.79 8.07 9.11
CA ASN A 482 3.70 7.01 8.70
C ASN A 482 3.02 6.16 7.60
N GLU A 483 3.70 5.14 7.06
CA GLU A 483 3.08 4.32 6.01
C GLU A 483 1.84 3.57 6.49
N ALA A 484 1.82 3.09 7.73
CA ALA A 484 0.66 2.40 8.30
C ALA A 484 -0.57 3.32 8.39
N THR A 485 -0.40 4.52 8.96
CA THR A 485 -1.49 5.50 9.11
C THR A 485 -1.92 6.11 7.77
N LEU A 486 -0.99 6.27 6.82
CA LEU A 486 -1.31 6.70 5.46
C LEU A 486 -2.15 5.65 4.72
N LEU A 487 -1.79 4.37 4.81
CA LEU A 487 -2.60 3.27 4.26
C LEU A 487 -4.02 3.26 4.84
N SER A 488 -4.16 3.46 6.16
CA SER A 488 -5.46 3.58 6.82
C SER A 488 -6.28 4.76 6.28
N ALA A 489 -5.63 5.92 6.10
CA ALA A 489 -6.28 7.10 5.55
C ALA A 489 -6.65 6.94 4.06
N MET A 490 -5.85 6.23 3.27
CA MET A 490 -6.20 5.89 1.88
C MET A 490 -7.36 4.90 1.81
N GLU A 491 -7.41 3.93 2.71
CA GLU A 491 -8.49 2.93 2.79
C GLU A 491 -9.81 3.56 3.24
N ASN A 492 -9.77 4.45 4.22
CA ASN A 492 -10.93 5.18 4.70
C ASN A 492 -10.67 6.69 4.72
N PRO A 493 -10.76 7.37 3.57
CA PRO A 493 -10.46 8.80 3.46
C PRO A 493 -11.63 9.72 3.88
N VAL A 494 -12.70 9.19 4.46
CA VAL A 494 -13.93 9.93 4.83
C VAL A 494 -13.65 11.14 5.72
N ALA A 495 -12.69 11.03 6.65
CA ALA A 495 -12.28 12.14 7.53
C ALA A 495 -11.64 13.33 6.78
N TYR A 496 -11.26 13.13 5.53
CA TYR A 496 -10.62 14.14 4.67
C TYR A 496 -11.57 14.72 3.61
N MET A 497 -12.78 14.18 3.50
CA MET A 497 -13.83 14.70 2.63
C MET A 497 -14.35 16.05 3.17
N GLU A 498 -14.76 16.91 2.28
CA GLU A 498 -15.40 18.18 2.60
C GLU A 498 -16.93 18.03 2.67
N THR A 499 -17.47 17.13 1.85
CA THR A 499 -18.90 16.85 1.84
C THR A 499 -19.31 15.96 3.02
N LYS A 500 -20.52 16.22 3.52
CA LYS A 500 -21.21 15.34 4.49
C LYS A 500 -22.13 14.32 3.82
N ASP A 501 -22.00 14.13 2.50
CA ASP A 501 -22.81 13.17 1.76
C ASP A 501 -22.49 11.73 2.22
N LYS A 502 -23.47 11.14 2.92
CA LYS A 502 -23.37 9.79 3.45
C LYS A 502 -23.29 8.72 2.36
N ALA A 503 -23.89 8.96 1.17
CA ALA A 503 -23.84 8.02 0.07
C ALA A 503 -22.44 7.95 -0.54
N MET A 504 -21.79 9.09 -0.76
CA MET A 504 -20.40 9.15 -1.20
C MET A 504 -19.45 8.52 -0.19
N ALA A 505 -19.60 8.84 1.11
CA ALA A 505 -18.78 8.26 2.17
C ALA A 505 -18.94 6.74 2.24
N LYS A 506 -20.17 6.23 2.14
CA LYS A 506 -20.47 4.81 2.12
C LYS A 506 -19.85 4.12 0.89
N THR A 507 -20.04 4.68 -0.30
CA THR A 507 -19.47 4.13 -1.55
C THR A 507 -17.96 4.06 -1.47
N LEU A 508 -17.31 5.11 -1.00
CA LEU A 508 -15.85 5.15 -0.89
C LEU A 508 -15.32 4.08 0.09
N GLY A 509 -16.04 3.85 1.19
CA GLY A 509 -15.73 2.75 2.12
C GLY A 509 -15.94 1.36 1.50
N GLU A 510 -17.04 1.16 0.75
CA GLU A 510 -17.36 -0.13 0.11
C GLU A 510 -16.43 -0.46 -1.08
N THR A 511 -15.91 0.55 -1.77
CA THR A 511 -15.00 0.38 -2.92
C THR A 511 -13.53 0.40 -2.54
N GLY A 512 -13.22 0.43 -1.24
CA GLY A 512 -11.86 0.36 -0.69
C GLY A 512 -11.10 1.69 -0.70
N GLY A 513 -11.75 2.84 -0.77
CA GLY A 513 -11.12 4.15 -0.60
C GLY A 513 -10.31 4.63 -1.81
N LEU A 514 -9.18 5.27 -1.54
CA LEU A 514 -8.24 5.78 -2.54
C LEU A 514 -7.27 4.67 -2.98
N GLY A 515 -7.41 4.25 -4.22
CA GLY A 515 -6.67 3.12 -4.77
C GLY A 515 -7.20 1.77 -4.27
N THR A 516 -6.85 0.71 -4.97
CA THR A 516 -7.17 -0.66 -4.55
C THR A 516 -6.08 -1.20 -3.63
N VAL A 517 -6.37 -2.26 -2.90
CA VAL A 517 -5.40 -2.99 -2.08
C VAL A 517 -4.15 -3.35 -2.88
N ALA A 518 -4.33 -3.76 -4.14
CA ALA A 518 -3.23 -4.12 -5.03
C ALA A 518 -2.34 -2.93 -5.46
N THR A 519 -2.87 -1.71 -5.46
CA THR A 519 -2.20 -0.54 -6.07
C THR A 519 -1.65 0.48 -5.07
N ARG A 520 -2.14 0.52 -3.82
CA ARG A 520 -1.72 1.52 -2.82
C ARG A 520 -0.22 1.54 -2.57
N ALA A 521 0.40 0.35 -2.42
CA ALA A 521 1.84 0.24 -2.22
C ALA A 521 2.63 0.85 -3.38
N ASP A 522 2.22 0.58 -4.63
CA ASP A 522 2.86 1.13 -5.82
C ASP A 522 2.64 2.64 -5.98
N ILE A 523 1.48 3.15 -5.55
CA ILE A 523 1.18 4.58 -5.53
C ILE A 523 2.09 5.29 -4.53
N ILE A 524 2.21 4.80 -3.30
CA ILE A 524 3.09 5.38 -2.28
C ILE A 524 4.55 5.35 -2.76
N GLU A 525 5.01 4.22 -3.29
CA GLU A 525 6.36 4.09 -3.85
C GLU A 525 6.60 5.08 -5.00
N LYS A 526 5.61 5.26 -5.90
CA LYS A 526 5.67 6.24 -6.97
C LYS A 526 5.76 7.67 -6.46
N LEU A 527 5.04 8.01 -5.39
CA LEU A 527 5.12 9.35 -4.79
C LEU A 527 6.51 9.62 -4.21
N PHE A 528 7.16 8.63 -3.57
CA PHE A 528 8.55 8.73 -3.12
C PHE A 528 9.53 8.82 -4.30
N SER A 529 9.40 7.93 -5.29
CA SER A 529 10.32 7.90 -6.45
C SER A 529 10.19 9.14 -7.34
N SER A 530 9.04 9.81 -7.33
CA SER A 530 8.80 11.09 -8.01
C SER A 530 9.23 12.32 -7.19
N PHE A 531 9.84 12.11 -6.01
CA PHE A 531 10.26 13.17 -5.09
C PHE A 531 9.11 14.09 -4.66
N LEU A 532 7.91 13.53 -4.48
CA LEU A 532 6.77 14.23 -3.90
C LEU A 532 6.66 13.97 -2.39
N LEU A 533 7.13 12.82 -1.93
CA LEU A 533 7.23 12.46 -0.53
C LEU A 533 8.68 12.24 -0.12
N GLU A 534 8.97 12.53 1.16
CA GLU A 534 10.23 12.18 1.82
C GLU A 534 9.96 11.56 3.19
N LYS A 535 10.91 10.75 3.68
CA LYS A 535 10.85 10.20 5.06
C LYS A 535 11.74 11.03 5.98
N ARG A 536 11.21 11.40 7.15
CA ARG A 536 11.97 11.96 8.28
C ARG A 536 11.84 11.01 9.46
N GLY A 537 12.79 10.08 9.58
CA GLY A 537 12.65 8.95 10.49
C GLY A 537 11.56 8.00 10.02
N LYS A 538 10.50 7.84 10.81
CA LYS A 538 9.30 7.06 10.46
C LYS A 538 8.23 7.90 9.74
N ASP A 539 8.31 9.22 9.86
CA ASP A 539 7.29 10.15 9.40
C ASP A 539 7.38 10.39 7.89
N ILE A 540 6.23 10.47 7.24
CA ILE A 540 6.07 10.84 5.84
C ILE A 540 5.78 12.33 5.77
N CYS A 541 6.60 13.05 5.01
CA CYS A 541 6.46 14.49 4.82
C CYS A 541 6.35 14.83 3.33
N LEU A 542 5.66 15.93 3.04
CA LEU A 542 5.64 16.52 1.71
C LEU A 542 6.97 17.20 1.42
N THR A 543 7.49 17.03 0.22
CA THR A 543 8.57 17.85 -0.30
C THR A 543 8.06 19.24 -0.70
N SER A 544 8.95 20.20 -0.92
CA SER A 544 8.58 21.50 -1.51
C SER A 544 7.92 21.33 -2.88
N LYS A 545 8.41 20.39 -3.70
CA LYS A 545 7.81 20.04 -4.98
C LYS A 545 6.34 19.63 -4.84
N ALA A 546 6.00 18.82 -3.84
CA ALA A 546 4.64 18.38 -3.61
C ALA A 546 3.72 19.52 -3.15
N ARG A 547 4.21 20.40 -2.27
CA ARG A 547 3.45 21.56 -1.81
C ARG A 547 3.12 22.49 -2.99
N GLN A 548 4.12 22.81 -3.81
CA GLN A 548 3.91 23.61 -5.02
C GLN A 548 2.96 22.91 -6.00
N LEU A 549 3.08 21.58 -6.20
CA LEU A 549 2.15 20.83 -7.05
C LEU A 549 0.71 20.98 -6.56
N LEU A 550 0.46 20.89 -5.26
CA LEU A 550 -0.87 21.06 -4.68
C LEU A 550 -1.43 22.47 -4.86
N GLU A 551 -0.59 23.50 -4.94
CA GLU A 551 -1.02 24.87 -5.25
C GLU A 551 -1.41 25.03 -6.71
N LEU A 552 -0.82 24.23 -7.61
CA LEU A 552 -0.98 24.35 -9.07
C LEU A 552 -2.06 23.44 -9.66
N VAL A 553 -2.43 22.37 -8.92
CA VAL A 553 -3.45 21.41 -9.35
C VAL A 553 -4.85 21.95 -9.04
N PRO A 554 -5.82 21.83 -9.96
CA PRO A 554 -7.22 22.18 -9.70
C PRO A 554 -7.79 21.47 -8.45
N GLU A 555 -8.69 22.19 -7.74
CA GLU A 555 -9.18 21.75 -6.42
C GLU A 555 -9.85 20.37 -6.44
N ASP A 556 -10.63 20.07 -7.48
CA ASP A 556 -11.37 18.81 -7.57
C ASP A 556 -10.44 17.57 -7.57
N LEU A 557 -9.25 17.69 -8.17
CA LEU A 557 -8.26 16.61 -8.17
C LEU A 557 -7.63 16.37 -6.79
N LYS A 558 -7.77 17.28 -5.85
CA LYS A 558 -7.25 17.15 -4.48
C LYS A 558 -8.21 16.40 -3.55
N LYS A 559 -9.48 16.27 -3.96
CA LYS A 559 -10.57 15.79 -3.12
C LYS A 559 -10.83 14.30 -3.32
N PRO A 560 -11.01 13.52 -2.23
CA PRO A 560 -11.45 12.13 -2.31
C PRO A 560 -12.81 11.96 -2.98
N GLU A 561 -13.66 13.00 -2.95
CA GLU A 561 -15.00 13.05 -3.52
C GLU A 561 -15.02 12.73 -5.02
N LEU A 562 -14.01 13.16 -5.77
CA LEU A 562 -13.90 12.83 -7.18
C LEU A 562 -13.83 11.31 -7.41
N THR A 563 -13.06 10.63 -6.57
CA THR A 563 -12.98 9.15 -6.63
C THR A 563 -14.30 8.50 -6.22
N ALA A 564 -14.98 9.04 -5.18
CA ALA A 564 -16.27 8.56 -4.74
C ALA A 564 -17.33 8.67 -5.85
N ASP A 565 -17.43 9.84 -6.50
CA ASP A 565 -18.37 10.07 -7.61
C ASP A 565 -18.13 9.10 -8.76
N TRP A 566 -16.85 8.90 -9.15
CA TRP A 566 -16.54 7.96 -10.22
C TRP A 566 -16.92 6.52 -9.83
N GLU A 567 -16.59 6.07 -8.63
CA GLU A 567 -16.91 4.70 -8.21
C GLU A 567 -18.44 4.47 -8.09
N MET A 568 -19.21 5.48 -7.68
CA MET A 568 -20.68 5.44 -7.73
C MET A 568 -21.19 5.25 -9.15
N LYS A 569 -20.70 6.05 -10.10
CA LYS A 569 -21.08 5.97 -11.52
C LYS A 569 -20.65 4.64 -12.15
N LEU A 570 -19.42 4.16 -11.86
CA LEU A 570 -18.92 2.87 -12.33
C LEU A 570 -19.72 1.69 -11.76
N SER A 571 -20.13 1.77 -10.49
CA SER A 571 -21.06 0.80 -9.89
C SER A 571 -22.42 0.82 -10.61
N GLY A 572 -22.91 2.01 -10.98
CA GLY A 572 -24.11 2.17 -11.78
C GLY A 572 -23.99 1.51 -13.17
N ILE A 573 -22.84 1.61 -13.83
CA ILE A 573 -22.57 0.93 -15.10
C ILE A 573 -22.58 -0.58 -14.90
N ALA A 574 -21.87 -1.09 -13.91
CA ALA A 574 -21.79 -2.53 -13.63
C ALA A 574 -23.17 -3.14 -13.34
N LYS A 575 -24.06 -2.38 -12.68
CA LYS A 575 -25.45 -2.76 -12.40
C LYS A 575 -26.41 -2.51 -13.57
N GLY A 576 -25.98 -1.87 -14.67
CA GLY A 576 -26.80 -1.53 -15.83
C GLY A 576 -27.71 -0.32 -15.65
N SER A 577 -27.63 0.40 -14.53
CA SER A 577 -28.43 1.61 -14.25
C SER A 577 -27.88 2.88 -14.91
N LEU A 578 -26.59 2.90 -15.29
CA LEU A 578 -25.93 3.97 -16.02
C LEU A 578 -25.31 3.43 -17.32
N LYS A 579 -25.46 4.16 -18.40
CA LYS A 579 -24.83 3.79 -19.68
C LYS A 579 -23.39 4.29 -19.75
N ARG A 580 -22.47 3.44 -20.26
CA ARG A 580 -21.07 3.78 -20.54
C ARG A 580 -20.90 5.12 -21.23
N GLY A 581 -21.69 5.38 -22.31
CA GLY A 581 -21.58 6.62 -23.11
C GLY A 581 -21.84 7.90 -22.30
N ALA A 582 -22.78 7.86 -21.35
CA ALA A 582 -23.07 8.99 -20.48
C ALA A 582 -21.87 9.33 -19.57
N PHE A 583 -21.32 8.32 -18.90
CA PHE A 583 -20.12 8.48 -18.06
C PHE A 583 -18.93 9.02 -18.86
N MET A 584 -18.64 8.43 -20.02
CA MET A 584 -17.50 8.87 -20.84
C MET A 584 -17.66 10.28 -21.41
N LYS A 585 -18.90 10.71 -21.67
CA LYS A 585 -19.19 12.11 -22.04
C LYS A 585 -18.84 13.07 -20.89
N ASP A 586 -19.24 12.74 -19.67
CA ASP A 586 -18.92 13.54 -18.48
C ASP A 586 -17.40 13.61 -18.26
N ILE A 587 -16.68 12.49 -18.39
CA ILE A 587 -15.22 12.42 -18.23
C ILE A 587 -14.50 13.26 -19.30
N ARG A 588 -14.96 13.25 -20.54
CA ARG A 588 -14.40 14.08 -21.61
C ARG A 588 -14.59 15.56 -21.32
N GLY A 589 -15.79 15.96 -20.90
CA GLY A 589 -16.08 17.32 -20.48
C GLY A 589 -15.23 17.77 -19.30
N TYR A 590 -15.12 16.92 -18.29
CA TYR A 590 -14.25 17.14 -17.12
C TYR A 590 -12.78 17.31 -17.52
N SER A 591 -12.27 16.44 -18.41
CA SER A 591 -10.88 16.53 -18.86
C SER A 591 -10.60 17.83 -19.63
N GLN A 592 -11.54 18.30 -20.46
CA GLN A 592 -11.43 19.58 -21.18
C GLN A 592 -11.36 20.77 -20.20
N GLU A 593 -12.27 20.78 -19.23
CA GLU A 593 -12.32 21.83 -18.21
C GLU A 593 -11.07 21.82 -17.33
N LEU A 594 -10.60 20.66 -16.93
CA LEU A 594 -9.37 20.48 -16.15
C LEU A 594 -8.15 21.07 -16.88
N ILE A 595 -8.01 20.79 -18.18
CA ILE A 595 -6.92 21.34 -18.99
C ILE A 595 -7.06 22.85 -19.18
N ARG A 596 -8.30 23.36 -19.36
CA ARG A 596 -8.55 24.79 -19.42
C ARG A 596 -8.10 25.48 -18.12
N GLN A 597 -8.47 24.96 -16.96
CA GLN A 597 -8.06 25.51 -15.67
C GLN A 597 -6.54 25.50 -15.50
N ILE A 598 -5.87 24.40 -15.87
CA ILE A 598 -4.41 24.34 -15.84
C ILE A 598 -3.80 25.40 -16.77
N LYS A 599 -4.32 25.55 -18.01
CA LYS A 599 -3.82 26.54 -18.98
C LYS A 599 -3.96 27.99 -18.49
N THR A 600 -5.07 28.32 -17.86
CA THR A 600 -5.38 29.70 -17.42
C THR A 600 -4.86 30.04 -16.02
N GLY A 601 -4.52 29.05 -15.19
CA GLY A 601 -4.02 29.29 -13.84
C GLY A 601 -2.77 30.16 -13.79
N GLU A 602 -2.65 31.06 -12.81
CA GLU A 602 -1.57 32.07 -12.71
C GLU A 602 -0.35 31.61 -11.86
N GLY A 603 -0.35 30.41 -11.32
CA GLY A 603 0.72 29.90 -10.45
C GLY A 603 2.08 29.80 -11.13
N SER A 604 3.13 29.74 -10.34
CA SER A 604 4.51 29.54 -10.80
C SER A 604 5.16 28.39 -10.04
N PHE A 605 6.05 27.64 -10.69
CA PHE A 605 6.83 26.57 -10.07
C PHE A 605 8.30 26.97 -9.95
N ARG A 606 8.87 26.76 -8.76
CA ARG A 606 10.29 27.05 -8.48
C ARG A 606 11.03 25.76 -8.15
N HIS A 607 12.12 25.51 -8.87
CA HIS A 607 12.97 24.36 -8.63
C HIS A 607 13.88 24.58 -7.42
N ASP A 608 13.74 23.81 -6.34
CA ASP A 608 14.59 23.90 -5.14
C ASP A 608 16.02 23.44 -5.38
N ASN A 609 16.22 22.60 -6.39
CA ASN A 609 17.52 22.05 -6.77
C ASN A 609 18.20 22.87 -7.89
N LEU A 610 17.76 24.09 -8.12
CA LEU A 610 18.36 25.02 -9.10
C LEU A 610 19.75 25.45 -8.59
N THR A 611 20.75 25.25 -9.44
CA THR A 611 22.13 25.66 -9.15
C THR A 611 22.47 26.99 -9.80
N ASN A 612 23.61 27.56 -9.44
CA ASN A 612 24.14 28.73 -10.11
C ASN A 612 24.89 28.39 -11.40
N THR A 613 25.09 27.10 -11.70
CA THR A 613 25.74 26.66 -12.94
C THR A 613 24.86 26.92 -14.12
N LYS A 614 25.42 27.58 -15.14
CA LYS A 614 24.73 27.84 -16.40
C LYS A 614 24.92 26.68 -17.37
N CYS A 615 23.87 26.37 -18.11
CA CYS A 615 23.90 25.39 -19.19
C CYS A 615 24.81 25.87 -20.34
N PRO A 616 25.77 25.07 -20.77
CA PRO A 616 26.69 25.47 -21.84
C PRO A 616 26.00 25.60 -23.22
N VAL A 617 24.79 25.03 -23.38
CA VAL A 617 24.05 25.05 -24.65
C VAL A 617 23.11 26.27 -24.75
N CYS A 618 22.30 26.53 -23.72
CA CYS A 618 21.26 27.57 -23.78
C CYS A 618 21.43 28.70 -22.75
N GLY A 619 22.44 28.67 -21.89
CA GLY A 619 22.75 29.70 -20.88
C GLY A 619 21.81 29.71 -19.67
N LYS A 620 20.69 28.97 -19.67
CA LYS A 620 19.78 28.83 -18.53
C LYS A 620 20.45 28.09 -17.38
N ARG A 621 19.95 28.25 -16.16
CA ARG A 621 20.50 27.56 -14.97
C ARG A 621 20.28 26.04 -15.06
N MET A 622 21.11 25.27 -14.36
CA MET A 622 21.02 23.83 -14.31
C MET A 622 20.51 23.34 -12.95
N LEU A 623 19.79 22.22 -12.96
CA LEU A 623 19.23 21.55 -11.79
C LEU A 623 20.20 20.46 -11.32
N ALA A 624 20.52 20.41 -10.03
CA ALA A 624 21.23 19.29 -9.45
C ALA A 624 20.28 18.12 -9.19
N VAL A 625 20.47 17.01 -9.92
CA VAL A 625 19.62 15.82 -9.83
C VAL A 625 20.43 14.66 -9.27
N LYS A 626 19.94 14.06 -8.17
CA LYS A 626 20.50 12.83 -7.59
C LYS A 626 19.74 11.62 -8.10
N GLY A 627 20.45 10.78 -8.87
CA GLY A 627 19.97 9.44 -9.22
C GLY A 627 20.42 8.40 -8.19
N LYS A 628 20.07 7.13 -8.40
CA LYS A 628 20.42 6.03 -7.49
C LYS A 628 21.94 5.91 -7.25
N ASN A 629 22.74 6.09 -8.31
CA ASN A 629 24.19 5.97 -8.27
C ASN A 629 24.93 7.14 -8.93
N THR A 630 24.21 8.19 -9.34
CA THR A 630 24.79 9.33 -10.07
C THR A 630 24.26 10.64 -9.52
N GLU A 631 25.08 11.67 -9.52
CA GLU A 631 24.66 13.06 -9.36
C GLU A 631 24.96 13.80 -10.65
N MET A 632 24.00 14.49 -11.20
CA MET A 632 24.11 15.18 -12.49
C MET A 632 23.52 16.58 -12.45
N LEU A 633 24.02 17.45 -13.30
CA LEU A 633 23.38 18.71 -13.66
C LEU A 633 22.52 18.47 -14.90
N VAL A 634 21.29 18.95 -14.87
CA VAL A 634 20.34 18.88 -15.97
C VAL A 634 19.88 20.31 -16.27
N CYS A 635 19.84 20.71 -17.52
CA CYS A 635 19.31 22.03 -17.88
C CYS A 635 17.88 22.18 -17.37
N GLN A 636 17.56 23.32 -16.76
CA GLN A 636 16.19 23.60 -16.31
C GLN A 636 15.21 23.65 -17.48
N ASP A 637 15.70 23.96 -18.68
CA ASP A 637 14.91 23.94 -19.90
C ASP A 637 14.83 22.52 -20.46
N ARG A 638 13.61 21.99 -20.47
CA ARG A 638 13.31 20.63 -20.95
C ARG A 638 13.61 20.48 -22.45
N GLU A 639 13.39 21.52 -23.24
CA GLU A 639 13.63 21.51 -24.69
C GLU A 639 15.13 21.47 -25.00
N CYS A 640 15.95 22.15 -24.20
CA CYS A 640 17.41 22.09 -24.32
C CYS A 640 17.95 20.70 -23.96
N GLY A 641 17.43 20.04 -22.93
CA GLY A 641 17.74 18.67 -22.56
C GLY A 641 19.20 18.37 -22.14
N HIS A 642 20.10 19.39 -22.11
CA HIS A 642 21.50 19.19 -21.78
C HIS A 642 21.73 18.62 -20.38
N ARG A 643 22.63 17.63 -20.28
CA ARG A 643 22.94 16.94 -19.03
C ARG A 643 24.42 16.80 -18.83
N GLU A 644 24.85 16.91 -17.60
CA GLU A 644 26.25 16.74 -17.21
C GLU A 644 26.36 15.92 -15.91
N VAL A 645 27.10 14.80 -15.94
CA VAL A 645 27.31 13.97 -14.75
C VAL A 645 28.39 14.61 -13.88
N ILE A 646 28.04 14.92 -12.62
CA ILE A 646 28.98 15.52 -11.63
C ILE A 646 29.70 14.40 -10.86
N SER A 647 28.96 13.40 -10.40
CA SER A 647 29.53 12.31 -9.62
C SER A 647 28.81 10.97 -9.88
N ARG A 648 29.56 9.88 -9.66
CA ARG A 648 29.03 8.51 -9.74
C ARG A 648 29.49 7.71 -8.52
N THR A 649 28.57 7.00 -7.88
CA THR A 649 28.94 6.02 -6.86
C THR A 649 29.68 4.86 -7.52
N SER A 650 30.87 4.54 -7.07
CA SER A 650 31.69 3.45 -7.61
C SER A 650 31.69 2.24 -6.68
N ASN A 651 32.15 1.10 -7.19
CA ASN A 651 32.46 -0.07 -6.37
C ASN A 651 33.84 0.02 -5.69
N ALA A 652 34.60 1.08 -5.96
CA ALA A 652 35.87 1.35 -5.28
C ALA A 652 35.64 1.58 -3.78
N ARG A 653 36.44 0.88 -2.96
CA ARG A 653 36.39 0.97 -1.50
C ARG A 653 37.43 1.96 -0.99
N CYS A 654 37.03 2.79 -0.06
CA CYS A 654 37.94 3.72 0.62
C CYS A 654 38.98 2.95 1.43
N PRO A 655 40.27 3.27 1.34
CA PRO A 655 41.31 2.61 2.11
C PRO A 655 41.23 2.88 3.63
N VAL A 656 40.53 3.96 4.02
CA VAL A 656 40.42 4.38 5.43
C VAL A 656 39.20 3.75 6.11
N CYS A 657 38.00 3.81 5.48
CA CYS A 657 36.75 3.38 6.14
C CYS A 657 36.02 2.24 5.40
N HIS A 658 36.62 1.71 4.32
CA HIS A 658 36.12 0.59 3.50
C HIS A 658 34.71 0.78 2.87
N LYS A 659 34.13 2.00 2.97
CA LYS A 659 32.88 2.34 2.31
C LYS A 659 33.07 2.63 0.83
N LYS A 660 32.02 2.50 0.03
CA LYS A 660 32.04 2.86 -1.39
C LYS A 660 32.37 4.34 -1.56
N MET A 661 33.21 4.65 -2.57
CA MET A 661 33.60 6.01 -2.92
C MET A 661 32.82 6.52 -4.12
N GLU A 662 32.64 7.84 -4.19
CA GLU A 662 32.09 8.55 -5.34
C GLU A 662 33.21 9.00 -6.27
N LEU A 663 33.06 8.74 -7.58
CA LEU A 663 33.96 9.25 -8.62
C LEU A 663 33.42 10.60 -9.10
N LYS A 664 34.20 11.66 -8.94
CA LYS A 664 33.86 13.04 -9.35
C LYS A 664 34.82 13.54 -10.42
N GLY A 665 34.35 14.48 -11.26
CA GLY A 665 35.17 15.08 -12.32
C GLY A 665 35.11 14.33 -13.66
N LYS A 666 35.83 14.85 -14.65
CA LYS A 666 35.90 14.33 -16.02
C LYS A 666 37.35 14.10 -16.45
N GLY A 667 37.57 13.12 -17.33
CA GLY A 667 38.87 12.84 -17.91
C GLY A 667 39.96 12.64 -16.84
N ASP A 668 41.11 13.25 -17.03
CA ASP A 668 42.28 13.13 -16.12
C ASP A 668 42.07 13.83 -14.76
N ALA A 669 41.07 14.68 -14.62
CA ALA A 669 40.70 15.34 -13.37
C ALA A 669 39.78 14.49 -12.46
N GLN A 670 39.54 13.23 -12.80
CA GLN A 670 38.70 12.36 -12.01
C GLN A 670 39.34 12.02 -10.66
N ILE A 671 38.55 12.20 -9.58
CA ILE A 671 38.93 11.90 -8.20
C ILE A 671 37.89 11.02 -7.52
N PHE A 672 38.36 10.05 -6.75
CA PHE A 672 37.51 9.35 -5.80
C PHE A 672 37.38 10.18 -4.51
N VAL A 673 36.14 10.32 -4.04
CA VAL A 673 35.83 11.04 -2.81
C VAL A 673 35.03 10.12 -1.88
N CYS A 674 35.45 9.98 -0.65
CA CYS A 674 34.75 9.22 0.38
C CYS A 674 34.03 10.16 1.37
N ARG A 675 32.92 9.71 1.94
CA ARG A 675 32.20 10.44 3.00
C ARG A 675 33.03 10.66 4.28
N CYS A 676 34.08 9.85 4.49
CA CYS A 676 35.03 10.07 5.61
C CYS A 676 36.02 11.20 5.35
N GLY A 677 35.97 11.89 4.20
CA GLY A 677 36.88 12.96 3.82
C GLY A 677 38.06 12.50 2.95
N HIS A 678 38.31 11.20 2.83
CA HIS A 678 39.40 10.69 1.97
C HIS A 678 39.15 11.04 0.50
N LYS A 679 40.20 11.54 -0.19
CA LYS A 679 40.19 11.91 -1.60
C LYS A 679 41.42 11.27 -2.29
N GLU A 680 41.21 10.65 -3.44
CA GLU A 680 42.28 9.99 -4.19
C GLU A 680 42.06 10.20 -5.69
N LYS A 681 43.08 10.60 -6.46
CA LYS A 681 43.01 10.70 -7.93
C LYS A 681 42.80 9.31 -8.52
N LEU A 682 42.04 9.21 -9.63
CA LEU A 682 41.76 7.95 -10.30
C LEU A 682 43.06 7.18 -10.64
N LYS A 683 44.06 7.87 -11.17
CA LYS A 683 45.38 7.28 -11.47
C LYS A 683 46.09 6.71 -10.24
N ALA A 684 46.09 7.45 -9.13
CA ALA A 684 46.69 7.01 -7.86
C ALA A 684 45.95 5.78 -7.28
N PHE A 685 44.61 5.75 -7.38
CA PHE A 685 43.80 4.58 -7.00
C PHE A 685 44.16 3.35 -7.85
N GLU A 686 44.30 3.51 -9.15
CA GLU A 686 44.69 2.41 -10.06
C GLU A 686 46.11 1.87 -9.77
N GLU A 687 47.06 2.77 -9.49
CA GLU A 687 48.43 2.41 -9.08
C GLU A 687 48.45 1.66 -7.74
N ARG A 688 47.70 2.15 -6.77
CA ARG A 688 47.57 1.48 -5.47
C ARG A 688 46.97 0.07 -5.64
N ARG A 689 45.90 -0.09 -6.43
CA ARG A 689 45.31 -1.40 -6.68
C ARG A 689 46.25 -2.36 -7.41
N LYS A 690 47.10 -1.86 -8.31
CA LYS A 690 48.14 -2.67 -8.95
C LYS A 690 49.14 -3.16 -7.94
N LYS A 691 49.56 -2.30 -6.98
CA LYS A 691 50.49 -2.67 -5.90
C LYS A 691 49.89 -3.67 -4.90
N GLU A 692 48.61 -3.58 -4.66
CA GLU A 692 47.85 -4.49 -3.74
C GLU A 692 47.53 -5.86 -4.39
N GLY A 693 48.03 -6.16 -5.63
CA GLY A 693 47.87 -7.46 -6.28
C GLY A 693 46.49 -7.74 -6.86
N ALA A 694 45.59 -6.78 -6.88
CA ALA A 694 44.27 -6.92 -7.47
C ALA A 694 44.32 -6.66 -8.97
N GLY A 695 44.64 -7.69 -9.75
CA GLY A 695 44.72 -7.66 -11.22
C GLY A 695 43.35 -7.40 -11.85
N VAL A 696 43.07 -6.13 -12.16
CA VAL A 696 41.94 -5.77 -13.03
C VAL A 696 42.44 -5.75 -14.45
N THR A 697 41.94 -6.65 -15.31
CA THR A 697 42.30 -6.65 -16.72
C THR A 697 41.68 -5.46 -17.45
N LYS A 698 42.32 -4.98 -18.56
CA LYS A 698 41.71 -3.96 -19.44
C LYS A 698 40.27 -4.34 -19.89
N LYS A 699 40.00 -5.63 -19.95
CA LYS A 699 38.68 -6.18 -20.31
C LYS A 699 37.64 -5.99 -19.21
N ASP A 700 38.04 -6.02 -17.93
CA ASP A 700 37.16 -5.77 -16.78
C ASP A 700 36.85 -4.28 -16.64
N VAL A 701 37.81 -3.41 -16.94
CA VAL A 701 37.62 -1.95 -17.00
C VAL A 701 36.67 -1.59 -18.15
N ALA A 702 36.85 -2.18 -19.33
CA ALA A 702 35.98 -1.96 -20.47
C ALA A 702 34.56 -2.51 -20.25
N ARG A 703 34.42 -3.68 -19.59
CA ARG A 703 33.14 -4.26 -19.20
C ARG A 703 32.45 -3.36 -18.17
N TYR A 704 33.16 -2.85 -17.18
CA TYR A 704 32.69 -1.95 -16.16
C TYR A 704 32.25 -0.59 -16.74
N LEU A 705 33.03 -0.01 -17.66
CA LEU A 705 32.69 1.24 -18.33
C LEU A 705 31.48 1.08 -19.27
N ASN A 706 31.36 -0.07 -19.97
CA ASN A 706 30.18 -0.38 -20.80
C ASN A 706 28.93 -0.66 -19.94
N GLN A 707 29.09 -1.29 -18.78
CA GLN A 707 28.00 -1.51 -17.84
C GLN A 707 27.56 -0.18 -17.23
N GLN A 708 28.50 0.71 -16.90
CA GLN A 708 28.19 2.06 -16.43
C GLN A 708 27.57 2.96 -17.50
N LYS A 709 27.94 2.81 -18.76
CA LYS A 709 27.24 3.48 -19.87
C LYS A 709 25.79 2.99 -19.98
N LYS A 710 25.56 1.68 -19.92
CA LYS A 710 24.20 1.12 -19.90
C LYS A 710 23.38 1.58 -18.69
N GLU A 711 23.98 1.58 -17.49
CA GLU A 711 23.31 2.03 -16.26
C GLU A 711 23.09 3.56 -16.22
N ALA A 712 23.90 4.34 -16.93
CA ALA A 712 23.70 5.80 -17.09
C ALA A 712 22.67 6.13 -18.17
N GLU A 713 22.44 5.22 -19.11
CA GLU A 713 21.42 5.27 -20.14
C GLU A 713 20.07 4.71 -19.64
N GLU A 714 20.07 3.92 -18.55
CA GLU A 714 18.83 3.51 -17.89
C GLU A 714 18.19 4.68 -17.14
N PRO A 715 16.98 5.04 -17.49
CA PRO A 715 16.31 6.19 -16.96
C PRO A 715 15.89 6.02 -15.50
N VAL A 716 16.15 7.03 -14.69
CA VAL A 716 15.81 7.09 -13.26
C VAL A 716 14.30 7.13 -13.00
N ASN A 717 13.50 7.34 -14.05
CA ASN A 717 12.04 7.37 -13.96
C ASN A 717 11.41 6.96 -15.30
N ASN A 718 10.70 5.81 -15.32
CA ASN A 718 10.21 5.16 -16.54
C ASN A 718 9.28 6.02 -17.42
N ALA A 719 8.51 6.96 -16.88
CA ALA A 719 7.61 7.80 -17.68
C ALA A 719 8.33 9.00 -18.35
N PHE A 720 9.24 9.66 -17.63
CA PHE A 720 10.00 10.80 -18.15
C PHE A 720 11.17 10.34 -19.02
N ALA A 721 11.74 9.22 -18.71
CA ALA A 721 12.82 8.64 -19.46
C ALA A 721 12.37 8.00 -20.76
N LYS A 722 11.16 7.43 -20.84
CA LYS A 722 10.56 7.04 -22.13
C LYS A 722 10.30 8.28 -23.01
N ALA A 723 9.85 9.38 -22.44
CA ALA A 723 9.66 10.64 -23.17
C ALA A 723 10.98 11.26 -23.65
N LEU A 724 12.09 11.07 -22.92
CA LEU A 724 13.42 11.58 -23.28
C LEU A 724 14.25 10.63 -24.12
N ALA A 725 14.09 9.29 -23.98
CA ALA A 725 14.77 8.31 -24.82
C ALA A 725 14.24 8.30 -26.28
N GLY A 726 13.06 8.87 -26.52
CA GLY A 726 12.52 9.07 -27.87
C GLY A 726 13.15 10.23 -28.64
N LEU A 727 13.97 11.05 -28.02
CA LEU A 727 14.71 12.14 -28.66
C LEU A 727 16.09 11.63 -29.11
N ASN A 728 16.12 10.75 -30.12
CA ASN A 728 17.32 10.52 -30.89
C ASN A 728 17.65 11.78 -31.67
N LEU A 729 18.51 12.62 -31.11
CA LEU A 729 19.24 13.60 -31.89
C LEU A 729 20.23 12.83 -32.76
N LYS A 730 19.91 12.68 -34.03
CA LYS A 730 20.89 12.32 -35.05
C LYS A 730 22.00 13.37 -35.02
N ASP A 731 23.21 12.92 -34.80
CA ASP A 731 24.40 13.70 -35.11
C ASP A 731 24.26 14.32 -36.51
N LYS A 732 24.29 15.62 -36.55
CA LYS A 732 24.70 16.33 -37.75
C LYS A 732 26.06 16.95 -37.47
N GLY A 733 27.04 16.44 -38.21
CA GLY A 733 28.26 17.05 -38.64
C GLY A 733 29.24 17.59 -37.61
#